data_aaf76be51c41cfeb89830947341e3833
#
_entry.id   aaf76be51c41cfeb89830947341e3833
#
_cell.length_a   1.000
_cell.length_b   1.000
_cell.length_c   1.000
_cell.angle_alpha   90.00
_cell.angle_beta   90.00
_cell.angle_gamma   90.00
#
_symmetry.space_group_name_H-M   'P 1'
#
loop_
_entity.id
_entity.type
_entity.pdbx_description
1 polymer ?
#
loop_
_entity_poly.entity_id
_entity_poly.type
_entity_poly.pdbx_seq_one_letter_code
_entity_poly.pdbx_strand_id
1 'polypeptide(L)'
;MSKEQFQAVHIIDKQREKDNLSVIVVTPEEIYNEFSSGTPDATAYRRFVKMFYDRSKDRTGRAPKYLLLFGDGAYDNRFLTKEWKTFSEANRKNMLLTYQTEESLNAYSYVTDDYFGLLDDDDEIFRYEKAGSGMTPKSRGLVDIGIGRLPVRMSEEAKAVVDKIISYMTDCKLGIWKNSLCFLADDGNGSDGFSTVHVSDADNVASSVYKNRPEYIVNKIYFDSYKKYAVGIPYPDVNKTLQRKLNEGLLVLDYVGHGGTEALSDEKVITHNDILGYKYEHLPLWITTTCDFCRFDDIQTSAGEDVFLNKKSGGIALFTTSRVSFTDINRIVNNDLISGLFVNEGYKNNSLGDIIKSMKRNTTDGRKLGFCLIGDPALRLSYPQYNVSITSINEKPVGDSVVQFKAFEKVTISGYIQDALGNTQDDFSGQLDVQIFDGKTDVTTQGNNGNKYYYEDYVNVIYKGGTTVSNGRFKLSFVVPKDISYTTTNKGKMSLYAFNEATRIDAQGYYDDFVVGGTSDTPEIDNEAPEIRAMFFNDSAFVNGGKVNSTPYFYARLWDKSGINVTGSSVGHDVTLYIDDNPIRNYNLNDYYKNIPDKHGEGEVGFSVPKLESGLHYAEFKVWDVMNNVRTDTITFEVVEGLKPFICDLKVFPNPARESAQFYFSHNRPESRMDVEIAVYDMAGRLQWKHKERGSSDFFNGYTVNWDLRGFGGSKLRPGVYLYRASISTDNSKDATEAEKMIVLY
;
A
#
# COMPACT_ATOMS: atom_id res chain seq x y z
N MET A 1 -20.69 -13.78 -18.96
CA MET A 1 -19.29 -13.88 -18.44
C MET A 1 -18.41 -14.52 -19.52
N SER A 2 -17.26 -13.95 -19.86
CA SER A 2 -16.34 -14.58 -20.80
C SER A 2 -15.72 -15.85 -20.19
N LYS A 3 -15.12 -16.73 -21.05
CA LYS A 3 -14.44 -17.95 -20.57
C LYS A 3 -13.28 -17.61 -19.63
N GLU A 4 -12.57 -16.52 -19.90
CA GLU A 4 -11.45 -16.04 -19.09
C GLU A 4 -11.91 -15.48 -17.74
N GLN A 5 -13.02 -14.75 -17.70
CA GLN A 5 -13.62 -14.29 -16.45
C GLN A 5 -14.10 -15.48 -15.59
N PHE A 6 -14.71 -16.48 -16.20
CA PHE A 6 -15.11 -17.68 -15.50
C PHE A 6 -13.90 -18.44 -14.92
N GLN A 7 -12.77 -18.50 -15.66
CA GLN A 7 -11.51 -19.05 -15.13
C GLN A 7 -10.96 -18.23 -13.96
N ALA A 8 -11.01 -16.89 -14.02
CA ALA A 8 -10.56 -16.02 -12.94
C ALA A 8 -11.37 -16.26 -11.66
N VAL A 9 -12.70 -16.34 -11.75
CA VAL A 9 -13.56 -16.65 -10.59
C VAL A 9 -13.19 -17.98 -9.95
N HIS A 10 -12.90 -19.02 -10.73
CA HIS A 10 -12.51 -20.32 -10.19
C HIS A 10 -11.15 -20.32 -9.48
N ILE A 11 -10.25 -19.38 -9.77
CA ILE A 11 -9.00 -19.24 -9.02
C ILE A 11 -9.30 -18.73 -7.61
N ILE A 12 -10.18 -17.71 -7.47
CA ILE A 12 -10.62 -17.22 -6.16
C ILE A 12 -11.34 -18.33 -5.38
N ASP A 13 -12.26 -19.06 -6.02
CA ASP A 13 -13.00 -20.17 -5.44
C ASP A 13 -12.05 -21.20 -4.80
N LYS A 14 -11.09 -21.73 -5.54
CA LYS A 14 -10.08 -22.65 -5.03
C LYS A 14 -9.26 -22.09 -3.85
N GLN A 15 -8.98 -20.80 -3.84
CA GLN A 15 -8.29 -20.19 -2.73
C GLN A 15 -9.18 -20.13 -1.49
N ARG A 16 -10.47 -19.82 -1.65
CA ARG A 16 -11.43 -19.77 -0.55
C ARG A 16 -11.72 -21.14 0.07
N GLU A 17 -11.64 -22.21 -0.70
CA GLU A 17 -11.68 -23.58 -0.16
C GLU A 17 -10.55 -23.82 0.84
N LYS A 18 -9.34 -23.27 0.60
CA LYS A 18 -8.21 -23.34 1.56
C LYS A 18 -8.50 -22.57 2.85
N ASP A 19 -9.33 -21.53 2.75
CA ASP A 19 -9.80 -20.74 3.91
C ASP A 19 -10.98 -21.42 4.64
N ASN A 20 -11.33 -22.67 4.30
CA ASN A 20 -12.49 -23.43 4.79
C ASN A 20 -13.84 -22.75 4.48
N LEU A 21 -13.93 -22.07 3.36
CA LEU A 21 -15.18 -21.52 2.83
C LEU A 21 -15.68 -22.38 1.67
N SER A 22 -16.96 -22.74 1.71
CA SER A 22 -17.63 -23.34 0.54
C SER A 22 -18.11 -22.23 -0.36
N VAL A 23 -17.77 -22.31 -1.64
CA VAL A 23 -18.12 -21.28 -2.63
C VAL A 23 -19.09 -21.85 -3.66
N ILE A 24 -20.03 -21.01 -4.07
CA ILE A 24 -20.95 -21.29 -5.17
C ILE A 24 -20.76 -20.18 -6.21
N VAL A 25 -20.42 -20.56 -7.43
CA VAL A 25 -20.28 -19.65 -8.57
C VAL A 25 -21.49 -19.83 -9.48
N VAL A 26 -22.19 -18.74 -9.73
CA VAL A 26 -23.39 -18.70 -10.58
C VAL A 26 -23.34 -17.50 -11.53
N THR A 27 -23.96 -17.65 -12.68
CA THR A 27 -24.13 -16.54 -13.63
C THR A 27 -25.44 -15.80 -13.38
N PRO A 28 -25.53 -14.51 -13.76
CA PRO A 28 -26.80 -13.78 -13.70
C PRO A 28 -27.95 -14.50 -14.42
N GLU A 29 -27.70 -15.08 -15.58
CA GLU A 29 -28.71 -15.79 -16.39
C GLU A 29 -29.27 -17.01 -15.64
N GLU A 30 -28.43 -17.77 -14.94
CA GLU A 30 -28.90 -18.90 -14.10
C GLU A 30 -29.81 -18.40 -12.99
N ILE A 31 -29.44 -17.28 -12.34
CA ILE A 31 -30.25 -16.67 -11.28
C ILE A 31 -31.58 -16.16 -11.85
N TYR A 32 -31.56 -15.46 -13.00
CA TYR A 32 -32.80 -14.94 -13.61
C TYR A 32 -33.77 -16.08 -13.99
N ASN A 33 -33.25 -17.17 -14.52
CA ASN A 33 -34.10 -18.31 -14.90
C ASN A 33 -34.85 -18.88 -13.70
N GLU A 34 -34.21 -19.02 -12.55
CA GLU A 34 -34.79 -19.64 -11.36
C GLU A 34 -35.60 -18.65 -10.50
N PHE A 35 -35.20 -17.37 -10.41
CA PHE A 35 -35.75 -16.44 -9.43
C PHE A 35 -36.57 -15.27 -10.02
N SER A 36 -36.57 -15.09 -11.35
CA SER A 36 -37.31 -14.03 -12.03
C SER A 36 -37.85 -14.44 -13.41
N SER A 37 -38.11 -15.73 -13.64
CA SER A 37 -38.69 -16.27 -14.88
C SER A 37 -37.92 -15.85 -16.15
N GLY A 38 -36.59 -15.77 -16.06
CA GLY A 38 -35.69 -15.37 -17.15
C GLY A 38 -35.59 -13.86 -17.37
N THR A 39 -36.33 -13.06 -16.61
CA THR A 39 -36.25 -11.59 -16.73
C THR A 39 -35.12 -11.02 -15.90
N PRO A 40 -34.25 -10.16 -16.47
CA PRO A 40 -33.21 -9.45 -15.69
C PRO A 40 -33.85 -8.60 -14.59
N ASP A 41 -33.63 -8.98 -13.33
CA ASP A 41 -34.18 -8.35 -12.14
C ASP A 41 -33.15 -8.40 -11.01
N ALA A 42 -32.74 -7.24 -10.49
CA ALA A 42 -31.81 -7.16 -9.38
C ALA A 42 -32.31 -7.90 -8.12
N THR A 43 -33.64 -7.96 -7.92
CA THR A 43 -34.25 -8.71 -6.81
C THR A 43 -33.99 -10.22 -6.89
N ALA A 44 -33.75 -10.75 -8.09
CA ALA A 44 -33.39 -12.15 -8.24
C ALA A 44 -32.08 -12.51 -7.53
N TYR A 45 -31.07 -11.62 -7.51
CA TYR A 45 -29.84 -11.82 -6.74
C TYR A 45 -30.12 -11.94 -5.24
N ARG A 46 -30.94 -11.02 -4.70
CA ARG A 46 -31.38 -11.08 -3.29
C ARG A 46 -32.10 -12.39 -2.98
N ARG A 47 -33.06 -12.81 -3.83
CA ARG A 47 -33.84 -14.05 -3.65
C ARG A 47 -32.94 -15.29 -3.67
N PHE A 48 -31.94 -15.32 -4.55
CA PHE A 48 -30.95 -16.39 -4.60
C PHE A 48 -30.18 -16.53 -3.29
N VAL A 49 -29.63 -15.43 -2.76
CA VAL A 49 -28.90 -15.42 -1.50
C VAL A 49 -29.82 -15.76 -0.32
N LYS A 50 -31.03 -15.18 -0.30
CA LYS A 50 -32.06 -15.43 0.72
C LYS A 50 -32.47 -16.92 0.77
N MET A 51 -32.52 -17.60 -0.34
CA MET A 51 -32.81 -19.05 -0.37
C MET A 51 -31.83 -19.83 0.51
N PHE A 52 -30.53 -19.53 0.43
CA PHE A 52 -29.52 -20.18 1.29
C PHE A 52 -29.64 -19.73 2.75
N TYR A 53 -29.88 -18.44 2.98
CA TYR A 53 -30.10 -17.88 4.30
C TYR A 53 -31.27 -18.57 5.02
N ASP A 54 -32.44 -18.64 4.39
CA ASP A 54 -33.63 -19.27 4.99
C ASP A 54 -33.43 -20.76 5.25
N ARG A 55 -32.81 -21.48 4.30
CA ARG A 55 -32.47 -22.90 4.47
C ARG A 55 -31.50 -23.18 5.59
N SER A 56 -30.72 -22.18 6.00
CA SER A 56 -29.73 -22.30 7.08
C SER A 56 -30.31 -22.04 8.46
N LYS A 57 -31.51 -21.41 8.59
CA LYS A 57 -32.11 -21.05 9.88
C LYS A 57 -32.26 -22.22 10.83
N ASP A 58 -32.49 -23.42 10.28
CA ASP A 58 -32.57 -24.68 11.06
C ASP A 58 -31.24 -25.44 11.17
N ARG A 59 -30.15 -24.91 10.61
CA ARG A 59 -28.86 -25.60 10.52
C ARG A 59 -27.71 -24.65 10.87
N THR A 60 -27.24 -24.70 12.11
CA THR A 60 -26.11 -23.89 12.54
C THR A 60 -24.86 -24.08 11.64
N GLY A 61 -24.25 -23.00 11.22
CA GLY A 61 -22.97 -22.98 10.49
C GLY A 61 -23.05 -23.05 8.97
N ARG A 62 -24.23 -23.01 8.36
CA ARG A 62 -24.39 -23.08 6.88
C ARG A 62 -25.00 -21.83 6.22
N ALA A 63 -25.16 -20.76 6.97
CA ALA A 63 -25.60 -19.48 6.41
C ALA A 63 -24.54 -18.88 5.47
N PRO A 64 -24.94 -18.22 4.38
CA PRO A 64 -23.99 -17.47 3.56
C PRO A 64 -23.32 -16.40 4.42
N LYS A 65 -22.01 -16.27 4.30
CA LYS A 65 -21.21 -15.26 5.01
C LYS A 65 -20.96 -14.05 4.15
N TYR A 66 -20.69 -14.29 2.88
CA TYR A 66 -20.26 -13.26 1.93
C TYR A 66 -20.96 -13.41 0.58
N LEU A 67 -21.13 -12.26 -0.07
CA LEU A 67 -21.50 -12.16 -1.48
C LEU A 67 -20.41 -11.37 -2.22
N LEU A 68 -19.82 -11.98 -3.23
CA LEU A 68 -18.91 -11.30 -4.15
C LEU A 68 -19.61 -11.04 -5.48
N LEU A 69 -19.81 -9.77 -5.80
CA LEU A 69 -20.34 -9.31 -7.07
C LEU A 69 -19.17 -9.13 -8.05
N PHE A 70 -19.02 -10.10 -8.96
CA PHE A 70 -17.91 -10.12 -9.91
C PHE A 70 -18.33 -9.51 -11.25
N GLY A 71 -18.29 -8.20 -11.34
CA GLY A 71 -18.70 -7.39 -12.48
C GLY A 71 -19.01 -5.96 -12.08
N ASP A 72 -18.91 -5.07 -13.04
CA ASP A 72 -19.21 -3.66 -12.85
C ASP A 72 -20.72 -3.38 -12.80
N GLY A 73 -21.13 -2.14 -12.47
CA GLY A 73 -22.50 -1.69 -12.42
C GLY A 73 -22.85 -0.75 -13.58
N ALA A 74 -24.13 -0.43 -13.71
CA ALA A 74 -24.60 0.61 -14.61
C ALA A 74 -25.77 1.35 -13.96
N TYR A 75 -25.76 2.70 -13.94
CA TYR A 75 -26.94 3.47 -13.53
C TYR A 75 -28.12 3.27 -14.47
N ASP A 76 -27.86 2.89 -15.71
CA ASP A 76 -28.88 2.50 -16.69
C ASP A 76 -28.83 0.98 -16.92
N ASN A 77 -29.41 0.23 -16.01
CA ASN A 77 -29.47 -1.24 -16.05
C ASN A 77 -30.04 -1.82 -17.35
N ARG A 78 -30.70 -1.00 -18.20
CA ARG A 78 -31.30 -1.41 -19.46
C ARG A 78 -30.56 -0.90 -20.69
N PHE A 79 -29.50 -0.09 -20.51
CA PHE A 79 -28.69 0.51 -21.58
C PHE A 79 -29.52 1.29 -22.61
N LEU A 80 -30.50 2.08 -22.14
CA LEU A 80 -31.43 2.83 -22.98
C LEU A 80 -30.94 4.26 -23.26
N THR A 81 -30.17 4.85 -22.39
CA THR A 81 -29.61 6.20 -22.56
C THR A 81 -28.65 6.27 -23.76
N LYS A 82 -28.45 7.48 -24.27
CA LYS A 82 -27.60 7.69 -25.44
C LYS A 82 -26.16 7.21 -25.20
N GLU A 83 -25.64 7.49 -24.01
CA GLU A 83 -24.28 7.14 -23.59
C GLU A 83 -24.12 5.62 -23.53
N TRP A 84 -24.99 4.93 -22.83
CA TRP A 84 -24.92 3.47 -22.67
C TRP A 84 -25.25 2.69 -23.94
N LYS A 85 -26.02 3.27 -24.89
CA LYS A 85 -26.23 2.65 -26.22
C LYS A 85 -24.96 2.49 -27.02
N THR A 86 -23.94 3.32 -26.79
CA THR A 86 -22.64 3.23 -27.47
C THR A 86 -21.73 2.17 -26.86
N PHE A 87 -22.05 1.69 -25.66
CA PHE A 87 -21.27 0.67 -24.98
C PHE A 87 -21.38 -0.67 -25.71
N SER A 88 -20.24 -1.37 -25.92
CA SER A 88 -20.25 -2.61 -26.70
C SER A 88 -21.11 -3.70 -26.07
N GLU A 89 -21.75 -4.52 -26.90
CA GLU A 89 -22.56 -5.65 -26.41
C GLU A 89 -21.72 -6.64 -25.59
N ALA A 90 -20.45 -6.84 -25.96
CA ALA A 90 -19.53 -7.70 -25.22
C ALA A 90 -19.30 -7.18 -23.79
N ASN A 91 -19.13 -5.86 -23.63
CA ASN A 91 -18.94 -5.26 -22.31
C ASN A 91 -20.23 -5.25 -21.49
N ARG A 92 -21.41 -5.02 -22.11
CA ARG A 92 -22.71 -5.08 -21.40
C ARG A 92 -22.94 -6.43 -20.73
N LYS A 93 -22.48 -7.54 -21.32
CA LYS A 93 -22.61 -8.89 -20.74
C LYS A 93 -21.78 -9.09 -19.46
N ASN A 94 -20.85 -8.20 -19.17
CA ASN A 94 -20.00 -8.24 -17.98
C ASN A 94 -20.51 -7.32 -16.87
N MET A 95 -21.61 -6.57 -17.12
CA MET A 95 -22.25 -5.70 -16.14
C MET A 95 -23.22 -6.51 -15.28
N LEU A 96 -23.25 -6.20 -13.99
CA LEU A 96 -24.23 -6.71 -13.05
C LEU A 96 -25.30 -5.65 -12.78
N LEU A 97 -26.55 -6.09 -12.59
CA LEU A 97 -27.62 -5.18 -12.22
C LEU A 97 -27.34 -4.54 -10.85
N THR A 98 -27.62 -3.26 -10.76
CA THR A 98 -27.53 -2.48 -9.51
C THR A 98 -28.90 -2.31 -8.88
N TYR A 99 -28.93 -2.11 -7.56
CA TYR A 99 -30.10 -1.61 -6.85
C TYR A 99 -29.87 -0.13 -6.52
N GLN A 100 -30.80 0.75 -6.96
CA GLN A 100 -30.60 2.19 -6.92
C GLN A 100 -31.91 2.95 -6.80
N THR A 101 -31.81 4.25 -6.51
CA THR A 101 -32.97 5.16 -6.53
C THR A 101 -33.52 5.36 -7.95
N GLU A 102 -34.77 5.84 -8.04
CA GLU A 102 -35.39 6.17 -9.32
C GLU A 102 -34.63 7.25 -10.10
N GLU A 103 -34.07 8.24 -9.41
CA GLU A 103 -33.33 9.35 -9.99
C GLU A 103 -31.83 9.16 -9.76
N SER A 104 -31.24 8.14 -10.36
CA SER A 104 -29.88 7.69 -10.10
C SER A 104 -28.80 8.72 -10.43
N LEU A 105 -29.08 9.70 -11.29
CA LEU A 105 -28.17 10.80 -11.63
C LEU A 105 -28.26 11.99 -10.67
N ASN A 106 -29.21 11.98 -9.74
CA ASN A 106 -29.31 13.02 -8.71
C ASN A 106 -28.13 12.90 -7.74
N ALA A 107 -27.56 14.02 -7.31
CA ALA A 107 -26.46 14.06 -6.35
C ALA A 107 -26.79 13.36 -5.01
N TYR A 108 -28.06 13.36 -4.61
CA TYR A 108 -28.55 12.71 -3.39
C TYR A 108 -29.12 11.32 -3.62
N SER A 109 -28.91 10.73 -4.78
CA SER A 109 -29.28 9.35 -5.07
C SER A 109 -28.43 8.37 -4.28
N TYR A 110 -28.76 7.09 -4.34
CA TYR A 110 -27.86 6.00 -3.95
C TYR A 110 -27.87 4.89 -5.01
N VAL A 111 -26.74 4.22 -5.13
CA VAL A 111 -26.60 2.87 -5.65
C VAL A 111 -26.00 2.05 -4.53
N THR A 112 -26.57 0.89 -4.23
CA THR A 112 -26.14 0.12 -3.07
C THR A 112 -26.21 -1.38 -3.32
N ASP A 113 -25.15 -2.07 -2.94
CA ASP A 113 -25.13 -3.53 -2.93
C ASP A 113 -25.73 -4.10 -1.63
N ASP A 114 -25.98 -3.28 -0.60
CA ASP A 114 -26.57 -3.69 0.67
C ASP A 114 -27.94 -4.37 0.49
N TYR A 115 -28.69 -3.98 -0.55
CA TYR A 115 -29.98 -4.58 -0.88
C TYR A 115 -29.90 -6.11 -1.04
N PHE A 116 -28.80 -6.62 -1.57
CA PHE A 116 -28.60 -8.05 -1.79
C PHE A 116 -28.30 -8.81 -0.51
N GLY A 117 -27.98 -8.11 0.58
CA GLY A 117 -27.70 -8.68 1.89
C GLY A 117 -28.76 -8.40 2.96
N LEU A 118 -29.85 -7.76 2.60
CA LEU A 118 -31.04 -7.59 3.45
C LEU A 118 -31.93 -8.83 3.28
N LEU A 119 -31.79 -9.83 4.18
CA LEU A 119 -32.30 -11.17 3.94
C LEU A 119 -33.50 -11.56 4.81
N ASP A 120 -33.86 -10.78 5.82
CA ASP A 120 -35.07 -11.01 6.60
C ASP A 120 -36.33 -10.57 5.81
N ASP A 121 -37.49 -11.11 6.18
CA ASP A 121 -38.77 -10.91 5.42
C ASP A 121 -39.27 -9.48 5.49
N ASP A 122 -38.96 -8.76 6.57
CA ASP A 122 -39.40 -7.39 6.80
C ASP A 122 -38.31 -6.36 6.49
N ASP A 123 -37.15 -6.81 5.93
CA ASP A 123 -36.11 -5.92 5.46
C ASP A 123 -36.48 -5.17 4.20
N GLU A 124 -36.32 -3.86 4.23
CA GLU A 124 -36.75 -2.98 3.14
C GLU A 124 -35.87 -1.74 3.05
N ILE A 125 -35.61 -1.25 1.82
CA ILE A 125 -35.07 0.08 1.57
C ILE A 125 -36.26 0.96 1.13
N PHE A 126 -36.55 1.95 1.97
CA PHE A 126 -37.67 2.86 1.73
C PHE A 126 -37.29 3.99 0.78
N ARG A 127 -38.26 4.47 0.05
CA ARG A 127 -38.20 5.75 -0.62
C ARG A 127 -38.04 6.87 0.42
N TYR A 128 -37.40 7.93 0.00
CA TYR A 128 -37.10 9.11 0.80
C TYR A 128 -38.28 9.64 1.60
N GLU A 129 -38.08 9.91 2.89
CA GLU A 129 -38.88 10.91 3.56
C GLU A 129 -38.21 12.28 3.43
N LYS A 130 -38.98 13.28 3.00
CA LYS A 130 -38.53 14.67 2.91
C LYS A 130 -38.30 15.20 4.32
N ALA A 131 -37.08 15.22 4.78
CA ALA A 131 -36.67 15.86 6.04
C ALA A 131 -35.99 17.18 5.71
N GLY A 132 -36.72 18.29 5.79
CA GLY A 132 -36.20 19.62 5.46
C GLY A 132 -35.88 19.80 3.97
N SER A 133 -34.70 20.33 3.65
CA SER A 133 -34.24 20.55 2.28
C SER A 133 -33.49 19.36 1.66
N GLY A 134 -33.33 18.24 2.37
CA GLY A 134 -32.59 17.07 1.92
C GLY A 134 -33.44 15.79 1.88
N MET A 135 -33.10 14.88 0.98
CA MET A 135 -33.70 13.54 0.89
C MET A 135 -32.75 12.55 1.56
N THR A 136 -33.16 11.96 2.68
CA THR A 136 -32.37 10.96 3.40
C THR A 136 -32.94 9.56 3.12
N PRO A 137 -32.19 8.62 2.55
CA PRO A 137 -32.67 7.25 2.39
C PRO A 137 -32.90 6.62 3.76
N LYS A 138 -33.93 5.79 3.86
CA LYS A 138 -34.19 4.99 5.07
C LYS A 138 -34.16 3.51 4.70
N SER A 139 -33.52 2.73 5.54
CA SER A 139 -33.60 1.27 5.48
C SER A 139 -34.20 0.73 6.76
N ARG A 140 -35.03 -0.29 6.66
CA ARG A 140 -35.44 -1.16 7.76
C ARG A 140 -34.69 -2.47 7.61
N GLY A 141 -34.27 -3.05 8.74
CA GLY A 141 -33.45 -4.26 8.75
C GLY A 141 -31.97 -3.98 8.77
N LEU A 142 -31.22 -5.06 8.86
CA LEU A 142 -29.77 -5.06 9.01
C LEU A 142 -29.16 -5.99 7.96
N VAL A 143 -28.05 -5.57 7.35
CA VAL A 143 -27.30 -6.42 6.41
C VAL A 143 -26.80 -7.67 7.12
N ASP A 144 -27.13 -8.87 6.60
CA ASP A 144 -26.83 -10.16 7.23
C ASP A 144 -25.51 -10.76 6.79
N ILE A 145 -25.01 -10.36 5.63
CA ILE A 145 -23.77 -10.88 5.01
C ILE A 145 -22.84 -9.75 4.65
N GLY A 146 -21.53 -10.04 4.56
CA GLY A 146 -20.56 -9.13 4.01
C GLY A 146 -20.62 -9.10 2.48
N ILE A 147 -20.66 -7.92 1.88
CA ILE A 147 -20.78 -7.77 0.42
C ILE A 147 -19.60 -6.97 -0.11
N GLY A 148 -19.02 -7.44 -1.21
CA GLY A 148 -17.98 -6.73 -1.95
C GLY A 148 -18.20 -6.84 -3.45
N ARG A 149 -17.68 -5.87 -4.18
CA ARG A 149 -17.76 -5.79 -5.65
C ARG A 149 -16.38 -5.70 -6.26
N LEU A 150 -16.16 -6.45 -7.35
CA LEU A 150 -15.03 -6.26 -8.26
C LEU A 150 -15.56 -5.61 -9.54
N PRO A 151 -15.41 -4.29 -9.73
CA PRO A 151 -16.02 -3.56 -10.84
C PRO A 151 -15.22 -3.74 -12.14
N VAL A 152 -15.15 -4.99 -12.62
CA VAL A 152 -14.41 -5.38 -13.81
C VAL A 152 -15.31 -5.43 -15.03
N ARG A 153 -14.88 -4.81 -16.12
CA ARG A 153 -15.60 -4.75 -17.42
C ARG A 153 -15.00 -5.70 -18.45
N MET A 154 -13.69 -5.97 -18.36
CA MET A 154 -12.95 -6.74 -19.36
C MET A 154 -12.22 -7.94 -18.72
N SER A 155 -11.95 -8.95 -19.55
CA SER A 155 -11.26 -10.18 -19.12
C SER A 155 -9.85 -9.92 -18.58
N GLU A 156 -9.14 -8.94 -19.15
CA GLU A 156 -7.80 -8.55 -18.70
C GLU A 156 -7.83 -7.88 -17.33
N GLU A 157 -8.85 -7.07 -17.05
CA GLU A 157 -9.07 -6.47 -15.72
C GLU A 157 -9.39 -7.55 -14.70
N ALA A 158 -10.33 -8.45 -15.04
CA ALA A 158 -10.71 -9.56 -14.17
C ALA A 158 -9.50 -10.42 -13.79
N LYS A 159 -8.67 -10.79 -14.78
CA LYS A 159 -7.45 -11.55 -14.53
C LYS A 159 -6.46 -10.76 -13.65
N ALA A 160 -6.20 -9.51 -13.96
CA ALA A 160 -5.24 -8.69 -13.23
C ALA A 160 -5.65 -8.49 -11.76
N VAL A 161 -6.94 -8.24 -11.50
CA VAL A 161 -7.49 -8.09 -10.15
C VAL A 161 -7.40 -9.40 -9.37
N VAL A 162 -7.74 -10.54 -9.99
CA VAL A 162 -7.63 -11.84 -9.33
C VAL A 162 -6.17 -12.18 -9.03
N ASP A 163 -5.26 -12.01 -9.98
CA ASP A 163 -3.83 -12.24 -9.78
C ASP A 163 -3.31 -11.38 -8.61
N LYS A 164 -3.74 -10.12 -8.53
CA LYS A 164 -3.40 -9.19 -7.44
C LYS A 164 -3.91 -9.66 -6.07
N ILE A 165 -5.16 -10.10 -5.98
CA ILE A 165 -5.76 -10.63 -4.75
C ILE A 165 -5.02 -11.90 -4.30
N ILE A 166 -4.80 -12.83 -5.21
CA ILE A 166 -4.10 -14.09 -4.90
C ILE A 166 -2.66 -13.83 -4.46
N SER A 167 -1.93 -12.96 -5.18
CA SER A 167 -0.56 -12.58 -4.80
C SER A 167 -0.51 -11.93 -3.42
N TYR A 168 -1.45 -11.04 -3.10
CA TYR A 168 -1.55 -10.45 -1.76
C TYR A 168 -1.75 -11.51 -0.66
N MET A 169 -2.52 -12.55 -0.92
CA MET A 169 -2.81 -13.62 0.05
C MET A 169 -1.68 -14.64 0.18
N THR A 170 -0.94 -14.93 -0.90
CA THR A 170 0.03 -16.03 -0.95
C THR A 170 1.48 -15.57 -0.93
N ASP A 171 1.78 -14.45 -1.58
CA ASP A 171 3.13 -13.99 -1.86
C ASP A 171 3.39 -12.55 -1.37
N CYS A 172 2.55 -12.04 -0.46
CA CYS A 172 2.70 -10.71 0.10
C CYS A 172 4.09 -10.51 0.69
N LYS A 173 4.84 -9.55 0.18
CA LYS A 173 6.19 -9.27 0.69
C LYS A 173 6.14 -8.92 2.18
N LEU A 174 7.07 -9.49 2.94
CA LEU A 174 7.22 -9.19 4.35
C LEU A 174 7.96 -7.85 4.53
N GLY A 175 7.73 -7.17 5.64
CA GLY A 175 8.38 -5.88 5.94
C GLY A 175 7.58 -5.01 6.91
N ILE A 176 8.25 -4.05 7.52
CA ILE A 176 7.68 -3.13 8.52
C ILE A 176 6.50 -2.29 7.99
N TRP A 177 6.29 -2.24 6.68
CA TRP A 177 5.13 -1.59 6.07
C TRP A 177 3.79 -2.13 6.59
N LYS A 178 3.75 -3.38 7.06
CA LYS A 178 2.56 -3.97 7.70
C LYS A 178 2.21 -3.32 9.05
N ASN A 179 3.15 -2.62 9.65
CA ASN A 179 2.93 -1.79 10.82
C ASN A 179 2.61 -0.32 10.46
N SER A 180 2.64 0.07 9.18
CA SER A 180 2.52 1.47 8.77
C SER A 180 1.10 1.81 8.32
N LEU A 181 0.52 2.84 8.92
CA LEU A 181 -0.80 3.38 8.58
C LEU A 181 -0.62 4.86 8.19
N CYS A 182 -1.47 5.35 7.27
CA CYS A 182 -1.45 6.76 6.87
C CYS A 182 -2.85 7.36 6.99
N PHE A 183 -2.96 8.48 7.67
CA PHE A 183 -4.18 9.27 7.83
C PHE A 183 -4.02 10.60 7.09
N LEU A 184 -4.78 10.75 6.03
CA LEU A 184 -4.84 11.93 5.18
C LEU A 184 -6.05 12.78 5.54
N ALA A 185 -5.86 14.10 5.65
CA ALA A 185 -6.97 15.02 5.83
C ALA A 185 -6.86 16.24 4.92
N ASP A 186 -7.97 16.54 4.28
CA ASP A 186 -8.17 17.78 3.51
C ASP A 186 -8.12 19.02 4.41
N ASP A 187 -7.79 20.18 3.85
CA ASP A 187 -7.70 21.44 4.60
C ASP A 187 -9.08 22.12 4.84
N GLY A 188 -10.15 21.55 4.26
CA GLY A 188 -11.49 22.08 4.33
C GLY A 188 -11.66 23.44 3.63
N ASN A 189 -12.88 23.84 3.39
CA ASN A 189 -13.20 25.15 2.80
C ASN A 189 -13.52 26.20 3.88
N GLY A 190 -12.75 27.27 3.95
CA GLY A 190 -12.98 28.35 4.91
C GLY A 190 -14.35 29.03 4.76
N SER A 191 -15.00 28.89 3.60
CA SER A 191 -16.31 29.48 3.31
C SER A 191 -17.50 28.71 3.89
N ASP A 192 -17.35 27.43 4.21
CA ASP A 192 -18.39 26.55 4.73
C ASP A 192 -18.37 26.38 6.25
N GLY A 193 -17.36 26.96 6.92
CA GLY A 193 -17.17 26.86 8.37
C GLY A 193 -16.52 25.55 8.84
N PHE A 194 -16.04 24.71 7.94
CA PHE A 194 -15.45 23.39 8.22
C PHE A 194 -13.93 23.34 8.13
N SER A 195 -13.24 24.47 8.25
CA SER A 195 -11.78 24.59 8.04
C SER A 195 -10.91 23.61 8.85
N THR A 196 -11.40 23.05 9.95
CA THR A 196 -10.65 22.09 10.78
C THR A 196 -11.35 20.74 10.96
N VAL A 197 -12.54 20.54 10.41
CA VAL A 197 -13.36 19.36 10.68
C VAL A 197 -12.70 18.09 10.15
N HIS A 198 -12.21 18.12 8.90
CA HIS A 198 -11.57 16.96 8.29
C HIS A 198 -10.30 16.54 9.04
N VAL A 199 -9.46 17.52 9.40
CA VAL A 199 -8.25 17.27 10.20
C VAL A 199 -8.62 16.72 11.58
N SER A 200 -9.63 17.29 12.24
CA SER A 200 -10.10 16.82 13.55
C SER A 200 -10.64 15.39 13.48
N ASP A 201 -11.42 15.06 12.46
CA ASP A 201 -11.98 13.72 12.31
C ASP A 201 -10.89 12.68 12.02
N ALA A 202 -9.95 12.97 11.15
CA ALA A 202 -8.79 12.10 10.87
C ALA A 202 -7.88 11.95 12.09
N ASP A 203 -7.63 13.04 12.84
CA ASP A 203 -6.77 13.00 14.02
C ASP A 203 -7.39 12.20 15.17
N ASN A 204 -8.70 12.29 15.37
CA ASN A 204 -9.41 11.50 16.36
C ASN A 204 -9.28 9.99 16.07
N VAL A 205 -9.44 9.59 14.80
CA VAL A 205 -9.28 8.20 14.36
C VAL A 205 -7.84 7.74 14.53
N ALA A 206 -6.86 8.53 14.08
CA ALA A 206 -5.44 8.25 14.23
C ALA A 206 -5.03 8.11 15.70
N SER A 207 -5.55 8.99 16.56
CA SER A 207 -5.30 8.97 18.02
C SER A 207 -5.93 7.74 18.69
N SER A 208 -7.09 7.27 18.21
CA SER A 208 -7.70 6.02 18.67
C SER A 208 -6.80 4.82 18.36
N VAL A 209 -6.18 4.78 17.17
CA VAL A 209 -5.22 3.72 16.83
C VAL A 209 -3.99 3.80 17.75
N TYR A 210 -3.38 4.96 17.93
CA TYR A 210 -2.25 5.11 18.86
C TYR A 210 -2.54 4.57 20.26
N LYS A 211 -3.73 4.88 20.77
CA LYS A 211 -4.12 4.49 22.13
C LYS A 211 -4.32 2.98 22.27
N ASN A 212 -4.89 2.32 21.27
CA ASN A 212 -5.31 0.93 21.37
C ASN A 212 -4.30 -0.04 20.74
N ARG A 213 -3.48 0.42 19.81
CA ARG A 213 -2.52 -0.38 19.02
C ARG A 213 -1.21 0.38 18.81
N PRO A 214 -0.42 0.58 19.87
CA PRO A 214 0.84 1.33 19.80
C PRO A 214 1.89 0.70 18.88
N GLU A 215 1.75 -0.58 18.54
CA GLU A 215 2.62 -1.27 17.58
C GLU A 215 2.61 -0.67 16.18
N TYR A 216 1.53 0.02 15.78
CA TYR A 216 1.45 0.64 14.46
C TYR A 216 2.14 1.99 14.40
N ILE A 217 2.82 2.23 13.30
CA ILE A 217 3.39 3.52 12.91
C ILE A 217 2.28 4.31 12.21
N VAL A 218 1.86 5.41 12.82
CA VAL A 218 0.80 6.28 12.30
C VAL A 218 1.45 7.49 11.63
N ASN A 219 1.25 7.63 10.32
CA ASN A 219 1.71 8.78 9.55
C ASN A 219 0.53 9.74 9.36
N LYS A 220 0.66 10.97 9.82
CA LYS A 220 -0.36 12.02 9.69
C LYS A 220 0.04 12.98 8.55
N ILE A 221 -0.75 13.02 7.48
CA ILE A 221 -0.54 13.92 6.35
C ILE A 221 -1.77 14.82 6.24
N TYR A 222 -1.81 15.89 7.06
CA TYR A 222 -2.88 16.87 7.04
C TYR A 222 -2.49 18.03 6.14
N PHE A 223 -3.27 18.31 5.10
CA PHE A 223 -2.92 19.27 4.05
C PHE A 223 -2.60 20.65 4.64
N ASP A 224 -3.37 21.10 5.62
CA ASP A 224 -3.13 22.37 6.29
C ASP A 224 -1.84 22.43 7.13
N SER A 225 -1.14 21.30 7.34
CA SER A 225 0.20 21.30 7.94
C SER A 225 1.30 21.68 6.93
N TYR A 226 0.96 21.74 5.64
CA TYR A 226 1.87 22.04 4.54
C TYR A 226 1.61 23.43 3.97
N LYS A 227 2.61 23.97 3.27
CA LYS A 227 2.47 25.26 2.60
C LYS A 227 1.54 25.14 1.40
N LYS A 228 0.51 25.99 1.34
CA LYS A 228 -0.39 26.14 0.20
C LYS A 228 0.18 27.15 -0.80
N TYR A 229 0.21 26.78 -2.08
CA TYR A 229 0.67 27.65 -3.16
C TYR A 229 -0.52 28.18 -3.96
N ALA A 230 -0.48 29.46 -4.32
CA ALA A 230 -1.57 30.12 -5.05
C ALA A 230 -1.57 29.81 -6.56
N VAL A 231 -0.47 29.29 -7.11
CA VAL A 231 -0.31 28.99 -8.53
C VAL A 231 0.28 27.59 -8.71
N GLY A 232 -0.26 26.84 -9.66
CA GLY A 232 0.13 25.45 -9.92
C GLY A 232 -0.62 24.46 -9.04
N ILE A 233 0.06 23.40 -8.60
CA ILE A 233 -0.50 22.41 -7.66
C ILE A 233 -0.52 23.06 -6.27
N PRO A 234 -1.68 23.15 -5.61
CA PRO A 234 -1.77 23.85 -4.32
C PRO A 234 -0.91 23.24 -3.21
N TYR A 235 -0.80 21.90 -3.15
CA TYR A 235 -0.05 21.18 -2.12
C TYR A 235 0.97 20.18 -2.70
N PRO A 236 2.02 20.64 -3.40
CA PRO A 236 2.97 19.73 -4.04
C PRO A 236 3.75 18.87 -3.03
N ASP A 237 3.97 19.36 -1.81
CA ASP A 237 4.71 18.64 -0.78
C ASP A 237 3.84 17.55 -0.12
N VAL A 238 2.53 17.73 -0.05
CA VAL A 238 1.59 16.66 0.35
C VAL A 238 1.67 15.50 -0.64
N ASN A 239 1.60 15.80 -1.95
CA ASN A 239 1.68 14.78 -3.00
C ASN A 239 3.00 13.99 -2.93
N LYS A 240 4.13 14.71 -2.80
CA LYS A 240 5.46 14.08 -2.65
C LYS A 240 5.55 13.20 -1.40
N THR A 241 5.07 13.70 -0.26
CA THR A 241 5.10 12.95 1.01
C THR A 241 4.24 11.70 0.92
N LEU A 242 3.03 11.81 0.38
CA LEU A 242 2.15 10.67 0.18
C LEU A 242 2.78 9.63 -0.77
N GLN A 243 3.31 10.06 -1.90
CA GLN A 243 3.95 9.16 -2.87
C GLN A 243 5.13 8.42 -2.24
N ARG A 244 5.94 9.10 -1.42
CA ARG A 244 7.01 8.48 -0.65
C ARG A 244 6.47 7.42 0.30
N LYS A 245 5.43 7.74 1.09
CA LYS A 245 4.83 6.78 2.04
C LYS A 245 4.21 5.57 1.34
N LEU A 246 3.59 5.77 0.20
CA LEU A 246 3.10 4.65 -0.63
C LEU A 246 4.24 3.77 -1.15
N ASN A 247 5.37 4.35 -1.53
CA ASN A 247 6.57 3.60 -1.96
C ASN A 247 7.24 2.85 -0.80
N GLU A 248 7.27 3.43 0.41
CA GLU A 248 7.73 2.74 1.63
C GLU A 248 6.80 1.58 2.01
N GLY A 249 5.54 1.68 1.63
CA GLY A 249 4.48 0.72 1.88
C GLY A 249 3.60 1.11 3.08
N LEU A 250 2.31 0.85 2.92
CA LEU A 250 1.27 1.10 3.91
C LEU A 250 0.35 -0.11 4.00
N LEU A 251 -0.12 -0.44 5.20
CA LEU A 251 -1.19 -1.42 5.39
C LEU A 251 -2.56 -0.80 5.10
N VAL A 252 -2.78 0.43 5.56
CA VAL A 252 -4.00 1.21 5.36
C VAL A 252 -3.65 2.65 5.02
N LEU A 253 -4.38 3.21 4.06
CA LEU A 253 -4.46 4.63 3.75
C LEU A 253 -5.89 5.09 4.01
N ASP A 254 -6.08 5.98 4.97
CA ASP A 254 -7.36 6.56 5.35
C ASP A 254 -7.41 8.04 4.94
N TYR A 255 -8.42 8.42 4.16
CA TYR A 255 -8.63 9.79 3.69
C TYR A 255 -9.97 10.34 4.18
N VAL A 256 -9.92 11.52 4.76
CA VAL A 256 -11.10 12.28 5.21
C VAL A 256 -11.06 13.67 4.55
N GLY A 257 -12.08 14.00 3.74
CA GLY A 257 -12.13 15.28 3.05
C GLY A 257 -13.10 15.32 1.89
N HIS A 258 -12.97 16.34 1.05
CA HIS A 258 -13.71 16.48 -0.19
C HIS A 258 -13.21 15.49 -1.26
N GLY A 259 -14.06 15.18 -2.21
CA GLY A 259 -13.68 14.33 -3.34
C GLY A 259 -14.78 14.21 -4.39
N GLY A 260 -14.45 13.52 -5.44
CA GLY A 260 -15.33 13.26 -6.57
C GLY A 260 -14.74 12.17 -7.46
N THR A 261 -15.40 11.91 -8.59
CA THR A 261 -15.04 10.83 -9.52
C THR A 261 -13.63 10.95 -10.10
N GLU A 262 -13.05 12.15 -10.14
CA GLU A 262 -11.77 12.42 -10.80
C GLU A 262 -10.60 12.60 -9.82
N ALA A 263 -10.87 12.96 -8.55
CA ALA A 263 -9.82 13.32 -7.61
C ALA A 263 -10.27 13.30 -6.15
N LEU A 264 -9.31 13.23 -5.25
CA LEU A 264 -9.47 13.57 -3.83
C LEU A 264 -9.07 15.03 -3.62
N SER A 265 -9.81 15.71 -2.77
CA SER A 265 -9.81 17.14 -2.43
C SER A 265 -10.25 18.09 -3.57
N ASP A 266 -10.71 19.26 -3.19
CA ASP A 266 -11.04 20.35 -4.12
C ASP A 266 -9.76 20.86 -4.84
N GLU A 267 -8.61 20.79 -4.18
CA GLU A 267 -7.29 21.10 -4.70
C GLU A 267 -6.73 20.04 -5.64
N LYS A 268 -7.43 18.90 -5.80
CA LYS A 268 -7.02 17.78 -6.66
C LYS A 268 -5.61 17.27 -6.33
N VAL A 269 -5.36 17.05 -5.04
CA VAL A 269 -4.04 16.59 -4.56
C VAL A 269 -3.72 15.18 -5.04
N ILE A 270 -4.74 14.31 -5.16
CA ILE A 270 -4.61 12.98 -5.76
C ILE A 270 -5.60 12.88 -6.90
N THR A 271 -5.10 12.82 -8.12
CA THR A 271 -5.92 12.76 -9.34
C THR A 271 -5.96 11.35 -9.92
N HIS A 272 -6.93 11.10 -10.80
CA HIS A 272 -6.99 9.92 -11.67
C HIS A 272 -5.62 9.62 -12.34
N ASN A 273 -4.95 10.63 -12.90
CA ASN A 273 -3.66 10.47 -13.55
C ASN A 273 -2.54 10.08 -12.56
N ASP A 274 -2.56 10.60 -11.34
CA ASP A 274 -1.60 10.22 -10.30
C ASP A 274 -1.76 8.73 -9.95
N ILE A 275 -3.01 8.28 -9.73
CA ILE A 275 -3.34 6.89 -9.41
C ILE A 275 -2.87 5.94 -10.51
N LEU A 276 -3.13 6.27 -11.78
CA LEU A 276 -2.65 5.48 -12.91
C LEU A 276 -1.12 5.49 -13.04
N GLY A 277 -0.47 6.55 -12.56
CA GLY A 277 0.98 6.71 -12.54
C GLY A 277 1.70 5.98 -11.40
N TYR A 278 1.00 5.57 -10.35
CA TYR A 278 1.60 4.94 -9.17
C TYR A 278 2.30 3.61 -9.49
N LYS A 279 3.42 3.35 -8.80
CA LYS A 279 4.29 2.19 -9.01
C LYS A 279 4.85 1.70 -7.68
N TYR A 280 4.02 1.27 -6.78
CA TYR A 280 4.44 0.68 -5.52
C TYR A 280 3.91 -0.76 -5.41
N GLU A 281 4.61 -1.59 -4.66
CA GLU A 281 4.35 -3.03 -4.60
C GLU A 281 3.45 -3.42 -3.41
N HIS A 282 3.49 -2.65 -2.33
CA HIS A 282 2.71 -2.91 -1.13
C HIS A 282 1.33 -2.28 -1.27
N LEU A 283 0.32 -3.10 -1.42
CA LEU A 283 -1.04 -2.65 -1.72
C LEU A 283 -1.83 -2.35 -0.44
N PRO A 284 -2.06 -1.07 -0.08
CA PRO A 284 -2.87 -0.74 1.08
C PRO A 284 -4.35 -1.01 0.86
N LEU A 285 -5.08 -1.20 1.96
CA LEU A 285 -6.51 -0.93 1.97
C LEU A 285 -6.70 0.60 1.95
N TRP A 286 -7.47 1.10 1.00
CA TRP A 286 -7.89 2.49 0.99
C TRP A 286 -9.23 2.66 1.71
N ILE A 287 -9.31 3.64 2.59
CA ILE A 287 -10.56 4.11 3.18
C ILE A 287 -10.73 5.55 2.69
N THR A 288 -11.81 5.82 1.98
CA THR A 288 -12.06 7.15 1.42
C THR A 288 -13.47 7.58 1.84
N THR A 289 -13.55 8.23 3.01
CA THR A 289 -14.79 8.81 3.51
C THR A 289 -15.00 10.21 2.93
N THR A 290 -15.41 10.21 1.66
CA THR A 290 -15.58 11.41 0.83
C THR A 290 -16.77 11.25 -0.12
N CYS A 291 -17.00 12.18 -1.04
CA CYS A 291 -18.08 12.13 -2.02
C CYS A 291 -17.67 11.41 -3.31
N ASP A 292 -18.54 10.59 -3.88
CA ASP A 292 -18.52 10.07 -5.28
C ASP A 292 -17.19 9.45 -5.76
N PHE A 293 -16.24 9.13 -4.89
CA PHE A 293 -14.90 8.71 -5.30
C PHE A 293 -14.87 7.41 -6.10
N CYS A 294 -15.82 6.50 -5.83
CA CYS A 294 -15.94 5.25 -6.57
C CYS A 294 -17.36 5.06 -7.11
N ARG A 295 -17.68 5.82 -8.15
CA ARG A 295 -18.98 5.77 -8.84
C ARG A 295 -19.00 4.63 -9.84
N PHE A 296 -18.93 3.40 -9.36
CA PHE A 296 -18.80 2.17 -10.15
C PHE A 296 -19.97 1.89 -11.11
N ASP A 297 -21.05 2.65 -11.04
CA ASP A 297 -22.21 2.50 -11.93
C ASP A 297 -22.20 3.55 -13.08
N ASP A 298 -21.14 4.34 -13.22
CA ASP A 298 -21.01 5.29 -14.32
C ASP A 298 -20.35 4.65 -15.56
N ILE A 299 -20.55 5.27 -16.72
CA ILE A 299 -19.93 4.82 -17.97
C ILE A 299 -18.41 5.06 -17.97
N GLN A 300 -17.97 6.12 -17.31
CA GLN A 300 -16.56 6.43 -17.12
C GLN A 300 -16.05 5.78 -15.85
N THR A 301 -14.83 5.25 -15.93
CA THR A 301 -14.15 4.68 -14.77
C THR A 301 -13.77 5.80 -13.82
N SER A 302 -14.19 5.73 -12.56
CA SER A 302 -13.85 6.71 -11.52
C SER A 302 -12.46 6.47 -10.96
N ALA A 303 -11.87 7.50 -10.31
CA ALA A 303 -10.55 7.39 -9.69
C ALA A 303 -10.49 6.30 -8.61
N GLY A 304 -11.57 6.06 -7.87
CA GLY A 304 -11.67 4.96 -6.91
C GLY A 304 -11.63 3.58 -7.56
N GLU A 305 -12.28 3.41 -8.72
CA GLU A 305 -12.13 2.17 -9.49
C GLU A 305 -10.70 1.98 -9.98
N ASP A 306 -10.02 3.05 -10.46
CA ASP A 306 -8.62 2.95 -10.88
C ASP A 306 -7.67 2.56 -9.76
N VAL A 307 -7.90 3.01 -8.52
CA VAL A 307 -7.15 2.51 -7.35
C VAL A 307 -7.24 0.98 -7.28
N PHE A 308 -8.41 0.42 -7.51
CA PHE A 308 -8.60 -1.03 -7.46
C PHE A 308 -8.16 -1.74 -8.73
N LEU A 309 -8.46 -1.21 -9.91
CA LEU A 309 -8.17 -1.83 -11.21
C LEU A 309 -6.71 -1.70 -11.65
N ASN A 310 -5.92 -0.82 -11.03
CA ASN A 310 -4.49 -0.71 -11.33
C ASN A 310 -3.80 -2.07 -11.15
N LYS A 311 -3.16 -2.55 -12.23
CA LYS A 311 -2.63 -3.92 -12.31
C LYS A 311 -1.44 -4.19 -11.37
N LYS A 312 -0.67 -3.17 -11.04
CA LYS A 312 0.63 -3.30 -10.34
C LYS A 312 0.73 -2.49 -9.05
N SER A 313 -0.19 -1.57 -8.81
CA SER A 313 -0.22 -0.70 -7.63
C SER A 313 -1.65 -0.36 -7.25
N GLY A 314 -1.90 0.79 -6.62
CA GLY A 314 -3.22 1.16 -6.15
C GLY A 314 -3.58 0.51 -4.82
N GLY A 315 -4.80 0.03 -4.66
CA GLY A 315 -5.27 -0.63 -3.43
C GLY A 315 -5.56 -2.11 -3.62
N ILE A 316 -5.48 -2.87 -2.53
CA ILE A 316 -5.98 -4.25 -2.51
C ILE A 316 -7.51 -4.30 -2.41
N ALA A 317 -8.08 -3.29 -1.78
CA ALA A 317 -9.51 -3.04 -1.65
C ALA A 317 -9.75 -1.58 -1.26
N LEU A 318 -11.02 -1.13 -1.35
CA LEU A 318 -11.45 0.17 -0.87
C LEU A 318 -12.73 0.03 -0.02
N PHE A 319 -12.77 0.73 1.11
CA PHE A 319 -14.03 1.20 1.71
C PHE A 319 -14.25 2.63 1.23
N THR A 320 -15.31 2.86 0.47
CA THR A 320 -15.48 4.11 -0.30
C THR A 320 -16.95 4.45 -0.50
N THR A 321 -17.22 5.54 -1.20
CA THR A 321 -18.59 6.00 -1.51
C THR A 321 -18.88 5.98 -3.00
N SER A 322 -20.12 5.64 -3.34
CA SER A 322 -20.64 5.64 -4.71
C SER A 322 -21.46 6.89 -5.06
N ARG A 323 -21.75 7.74 -4.06
CA ARG A 323 -22.53 8.98 -4.20
C ARG A 323 -22.05 10.02 -3.20
N VAL A 324 -22.65 11.23 -3.28
CA VAL A 324 -22.41 12.31 -2.33
C VAL A 324 -22.59 11.82 -0.89
N SER A 325 -21.66 12.16 -0.04
CA SER A 325 -21.69 11.88 1.38
C SER A 325 -21.54 13.18 2.20
N PHE A 326 -21.72 13.08 3.50
CA PHE A 326 -21.71 14.23 4.40
C PHE A 326 -20.75 13.99 5.56
N THR A 327 -20.13 15.04 6.06
CA THR A 327 -19.07 14.99 7.07
C THR A 327 -19.48 14.23 8.34
N ASP A 328 -20.73 14.41 8.80
CA ASP A 328 -21.24 13.77 10.01
C ASP A 328 -21.34 12.24 9.87
N ILE A 329 -21.86 11.75 8.75
CA ILE A 329 -21.93 10.30 8.49
C ILE A 329 -20.54 9.74 8.15
N ASN A 330 -19.70 10.49 7.43
CA ASN A 330 -18.32 10.09 7.13
C ASN A 330 -17.54 9.80 8.41
N ARG A 331 -17.63 10.69 9.41
CA ARG A 331 -16.99 10.50 10.72
C ARG A 331 -17.46 9.23 11.42
N ILE A 332 -18.77 8.96 11.45
CA ILE A 332 -19.34 7.76 12.10
C ILE A 332 -18.82 6.51 11.40
N VAL A 333 -18.94 6.46 10.08
CA VAL A 333 -18.51 5.31 9.26
C VAL A 333 -17.01 5.06 9.40
N ASN A 334 -16.18 6.11 9.35
CA ASN A 334 -14.74 5.98 9.47
C ASN A 334 -14.33 5.42 10.84
N ASN A 335 -14.92 5.94 11.91
CA ASN A 335 -14.67 5.41 13.27
C ASN A 335 -15.03 3.93 13.38
N ASP A 336 -16.17 3.50 12.82
CA ASP A 336 -16.60 2.10 12.85
C ASP A 336 -15.68 1.20 12.01
N LEU A 337 -15.25 1.64 10.82
CA LEU A 337 -14.31 0.90 9.99
C LEU A 337 -12.95 0.72 10.67
N ILE A 338 -12.36 1.78 11.18
CA ILE A 338 -11.06 1.72 11.87
C ILE A 338 -11.17 0.91 13.17
N SER A 339 -12.29 1.00 13.88
CA SER A 339 -12.53 0.15 15.06
C SER A 339 -12.55 -1.33 14.70
N GLY A 340 -13.21 -1.68 13.61
CA GLY A 340 -13.25 -3.06 13.09
C GLY A 340 -11.90 -3.57 12.60
N LEU A 341 -11.04 -2.68 12.08
CA LEU A 341 -9.72 -3.00 11.57
C LEU A 341 -8.64 -3.12 12.67
N PHE A 342 -8.72 -2.32 13.75
CA PHE A 342 -7.61 -2.19 14.69
C PHE A 342 -8.01 -2.20 16.17
N VAL A 343 -9.22 -1.76 16.55
CA VAL A 343 -9.56 -1.51 17.95
C VAL A 343 -10.28 -2.68 18.62
N ASN A 344 -11.26 -3.26 17.92
CA ASN A 344 -12.10 -4.32 18.46
C ASN A 344 -11.29 -5.59 18.79
N GLU A 345 -11.72 -6.32 19.83
CA GLU A 345 -11.11 -7.60 20.17
C GLU A 345 -11.21 -8.57 18.98
N GLY A 346 -10.12 -9.30 18.71
CA GLY A 346 -10.07 -10.27 17.61
C GLY A 346 -10.04 -9.65 16.21
N TYR A 347 -9.77 -8.35 16.06
CA TYR A 347 -9.77 -7.62 14.80
C TYR A 347 -8.98 -8.31 13.67
N LYS A 348 -7.88 -8.97 13.97
CA LYS A 348 -7.06 -9.71 13.00
C LYS A 348 -7.80 -10.87 12.31
N ASN A 349 -8.89 -11.34 12.91
CA ASN A 349 -9.70 -12.44 12.36
C ASN A 349 -10.82 -11.94 11.43
N ASN A 350 -11.10 -10.64 11.43
CA ASN A 350 -12.16 -10.07 10.62
C ASN A 350 -11.73 -10.00 9.15
N SER A 351 -12.62 -10.43 8.26
CA SER A 351 -12.51 -10.13 6.84
C SER A 351 -13.02 -8.70 6.56
N LEU A 352 -12.69 -8.16 5.38
CA LEU A 352 -13.23 -6.87 4.95
C LEU A 352 -14.76 -6.87 4.89
N GLY A 353 -15.37 -8.01 4.52
CA GLY A 353 -16.83 -8.19 4.52
C GLY A 353 -17.42 -8.19 5.93
N ASP A 354 -16.73 -8.77 6.93
CA ASP A 354 -17.19 -8.71 8.32
C ASP A 354 -17.16 -7.27 8.85
N ILE A 355 -16.12 -6.51 8.49
CA ILE A 355 -15.94 -5.13 8.93
C ILE A 355 -17.03 -4.22 8.34
N ILE A 356 -17.25 -4.27 7.00
CA ILE A 356 -18.28 -3.43 6.40
C ILE A 356 -19.69 -3.82 6.86
N LYS A 357 -19.96 -5.11 7.02
CA LYS A 357 -21.22 -5.60 7.60
C LYS A 357 -21.43 -5.02 9.01
N SER A 358 -20.42 -5.09 9.87
CA SER A 358 -20.48 -4.54 11.24
C SER A 358 -20.76 -3.04 11.23
N MET A 359 -20.06 -2.26 10.41
CA MET A 359 -20.29 -0.84 10.23
C MET A 359 -21.74 -0.57 9.77
N LYS A 360 -22.23 -1.30 8.77
CA LYS A 360 -23.63 -1.16 8.28
C LYS A 360 -24.67 -1.48 9.34
N ARG A 361 -24.38 -2.42 10.24
CA ARG A 361 -25.28 -2.79 11.35
C ARG A 361 -25.24 -1.78 12.49
N ASN A 362 -24.09 -1.20 12.79
CA ASN A 362 -23.93 -0.21 13.87
C ASN A 362 -24.50 1.16 13.47
N THR A 363 -24.39 1.54 12.22
CA THR A 363 -24.84 2.84 11.71
C THR A 363 -26.33 2.81 11.44
N THR A 364 -27.12 3.65 12.15
CA THR A 364 -28.58 3.75 11.98
C THR A 364 -28.99 4.70 10.87
N ASP A 365 -28.13 5.60 10.43
CA ASP A 365 -28.38 6.58 9.38
C ASP A 365 -28.47 5.90 8.00
N GLY A 366 -29.52 6.16 7.27
CA GLY A 366 -29.75 5.59 5.94
C GLY A 366 -28.74 6.02 4.87
N ARG A 367 -28.02 7.12 5.09
CA ARG A 367 -26.94 7.58 4.20
C ARG A 367 -25.77 6.60 4.13
N LYS A 368 -25.68 5.64 5.07
CA LYS A 368 -24.74 4.50 5.00
C LYS A 368 -24.85 3.69 3.70
N LEU A 369 -26.00 3.73 3.03
CA LEU A 369 -26.25 3.00 1.77
C LEU A 369 -25.31 3.43 0.64
N GLY A 370 -24.78 4.66 0.68
CA GLY A 370 -23.78 5.15 -0.27
C GLY A 370 -22.38 4.58 -0.10
N PHE A 371 -22.08 3.94 1.05
CA PHE A 371 -20.77 3.33 1.28
C PHE A 371 -20.72 1.89 0.76
N CYS A 372 -19.62 1.49 0.17
CA CYS A 372 -19.43 0.15 -0.40
C CYS A 372 -18.00 -0.39 -0.15
N LEU A 373 -17.86 -1.70 -0.28
CA LEU A 373 -16.56 -2.38 -0.35
C LEU A 373 -16.28 -2.72 -1.82
N ILE A 374 -15.27 -2.10 -2.37
CA ILE A 374 -14.66 -2.50 -3.64
C ILE A 374 -13.51 -3.44 -3.30
N GLY A 375 -13.70 -4.72 -3.56
CA GLY A 375 -12.77 -5.78 -3.17
C GLY A 375 -13.46 -7.09 -2.82
N ASP A 376 -12.66 -8.09 -2.49
CA ASP A 376 -13.14 -9.40 -2.05
C ASP A 376 -13.59 -9.35 -0.58
N PRO A 377 -14.86 -9.61 -0.25
CA PRO A 377 -15.36 -9.51 1.13
C PRO A 377 -14.78 -10.57 2.07
N ALA A 378 -14.26 -11.66 1.55
CA ALA A 378 -13.60 -12.69 2.36
C ALA A 378 -12.10 -12.42 2.60
N LEU A 379 -11.54 -11.35 2.01
CA LEU A 379 -10.15 -10.97 2.20
C LEU A 379 -9.91 -10.47 3.62
N ARG A 380 -8.80 -10.90 4.22
CA ARG A 380 -8.24 -10.35 5.47
C ARG A 380 -6.99 -9.56 5.15
N LEU A 381 -6.75 -8.48 5.91
CA LEU A 381 -5.49 -7.77 5.80
C LEU A 381 -4.32 -8.65 6.26
N SER A 382 -3.14 -8.37 5.73
CA SER A 382 -1.92 -9.13 6.02
C SER A 382 -1.34 -8.73 7.39
N TYR A 383 -2.09 -9.00 8.47
CA TYR A 383 -1.64 -8.74 9.84
C TYR A 383 -0.53 -9.71 10.25
N PRO A 384 0.48 -9.24 11.02
CA PRO A 384 1.49 -10.12 11.59
C PRO A 384 0.91 -11.18 12.53
N GLN A 385 1.47 -12.40 12.47
CA GLN A 385 0.93 -13.59 13.12
C GLN A 385 1.35 -13.71 14.59
N TYR A 386 2.62 -13.40 14.88
CA TYR A 386 3.24 -13.52 16.20
C TYR A 386 3.47 -12.14 16.85
N ASN A 387 3.95 -12.15 18.07
CA ASN A 387 4.28 -10.95 18.81
C ASN A 387 5.77 -10.86 19.11
N VAL A 388 6.29 -9.62 19.13
CA VAL A 388 7.66 -9.30 19.56
C VAL A 388 7.58 -8.71 20.96
N SER A 389 8.35 -9.28 21.90
CA SER A 389 8.41 -8.80 23.29
C SER A 389 9.82 -8.36 23.66
N ILE A 390 9.95 -7.18 24.28
CA ILE A 390 11.19 -6.70 24.89
C ILE A 390 11.28 -7.22 26.31
N THR A 391 12.42 -7.77 26.70
CA THR A 391 12.67 -8.33 28.04
C THR A 391 13.60 -7.47 28.88
N SER A 392 14.58 -6.82 28.25
CA SER A 392 15.54 -5.99 28.96
C SER A 392 16.04 -4.84 28.10
N ILE A 393 16.38 -3.75 28.77
CA ILE A 393 17.04 -2.58 28.20
C ILE A 393 18.26 -2.30 29.07
N ASN A 394 19.46 -2.21 28.44
CA ASN A 394 20.74 -2.07 29.12
C ASN A 394 20.94 -3.13 30.21
N GLU A 395 20.60 -4.39 29.87
CA GLU A 395 20.66 -5.58 30.75
C GLU A 395 19.74 -5.54 31.97
N LYS A 396 18.91 -4.49 32.14
CA LYS A 396 17.90 -4.39 33.19
C LYS A 396 16.55 -4.89 32.66
N PRO A 397 15.84 -5.74 33.40
CA PRO A 397 14.48 -6.15 33.05
C PRO A 397 13.57 -4.94 32.86
N VAL A 398 12.66 -5.03 31.88
CA VAL A 398 11.61 -4.01 31.68
C VAL A 398 10.45 -4.22 32.64
N GLY A 399 9.72 -3.16 32.99
CA GLY A 399 8.47 -3.21 33.78
C GLY A 399 8.59 -2.65 35.20
N ASP A 400 9.78 -2.48 35.78
CA ASP A 400 9.94 -1.98 37.15
C ASP A 400 9.93 -0.45 37.26
N SER A 401 10.31 0.25 36.19
CA SER A 401 10.34 1.71 36.11
C SER A 401 10.43 2.19 34.68
N VAL A 402 9.96 3.43 34.44
CA VAL A 402 10.13 4.11 33.14
C VAL A 402 11.62 4.24 32.84
N VAL A 403 12.04 3.76 31.68
CA VAL A 403 13.43 3.84 31.23
C VAL A 403 13.70 5.23 30.66
N GLN A 404 14.85 5.83 30.97
CA GLN A 404 15.29 7.09 30.39
C GLN A 404 16.42 6.84 29.39
N PHE A 405 16.25 7.27 28.13
CA PHE A 405 17.31 7.34 27.15
C PHE A 405 17.92 8.74 27.13
N LYS A 406 19.23 8.79 27.31
CA LYS A 406 19.99 10.05 27.36
C LYS A 406 20.76 10.24 26.04
N ALA A 407 20.87 11.49 25.57
CA ALA A 407 21.70 11.79 24.40
C ALA A 407 23.12 11.20 24.59
N PHE A 408 23.69 10.65 23.51
CA PHE A 408 25.00 9.99 23.46
C PHE A 408 25.10 8.67 24.25
N GLU A 409 24.00 8.15 24.75
CA GLU A 409 23.97 6.86 25.45
C GLU A 409 23.92 5.72 24.43
N LYS A 410 24.76 4.70 24.63
CA LYS A 410 24.59 3.43 23.92
C LYS A 410 23.52 2.61 24.61
N VAL A 411 22.41 2.38 23.92
CA VAL A 411 21.28 1.59 24.39
C VAL A 411 21.35 0.18 23.78
N THR A 412 21.12 -0.84 24.60
CA THR A 412 21.03 -2.23 24.16
C THR A 412 19.67 -2.79 24.56
N ILE A 413 18.92 -3.33 23.59
CA ILE A 413 17.60 -3.90 23.75
C ILE A 413 17.67 -5.40 23.48
N SER A 414 17.08 -6.22 24.35
CA SER A 414 16.96 -7.67 24.15
C SER A 414 15.50 -8.10 24.27
N GLY A 415 15.12 -9.14 23.51
CA GLY A 415 13.76 -9.63 23.49
C GLY A 415 13.63 -10.97 22.76
N TYR A 416 12.37 -11.39 22.57
CA TYR A 416 12.06 -12.65 21.91
C TYR A 416 10.74 -12.56 21.11
N ILE A 417 10.55 -13.54 20.23
CA ILE A 417 9.32 -13.75 19.48
C ILE A 417 8.44 -14.75 20.22
N GLN A 418 7.13 -14.46 20.32
CA GLN A 418 6.16 -15.31 21.01
C GLN A 418 4.86 -15.44 20.21
N ASP A 419 4.16 -16.53 20.41
CA ASP A 419 2.80 -16.71 19.89
C ASP A 419 1.76 -15.89 20.70
N ALA A 420 0.48 -16.01 20.31
CA ALA A 420 -0.61 -15.32 21.01
C ALA A 420 -0.84 -15.81 22.46
N LEU A 421 -0.31 -16.98 22.81
CA LEU A 421 -0.39 -17.55 24.18
C LEU A 421 0.81 -17.18 25.05
N GLY A 422 1.81 -16.47 24.50
CA GLY A 422 3.03 -16.08 25.19
C GLY A 422 4.15 -17.10 25.15
N ASN A 423 4.02 -18.19 24.37
CA ASN A 423 5.10 -19.18 24.22
C ASN A 423 6.18 -18.67 23.28
N THR A 424 7.44 -18.75 23.71
CA THR A 424 8.58 -18.38 22.88
C THR A 424 8.66 -19.29 21.64
N GLN A 425 8.95 -18.70 20.48
CA GLN A 425 9.09 -19.40 19.21
C GLN A 425 10.57 -19.67 18.93
N ASP A 426 11.14 -20.68 19.59
CA ASP A 426 12.58 -20.97 19.52
C ASP A 426 13.06 -21.44 18.14
N ASP A 427 12.18 -21.80 17.23
CA ASP A 427 12.43 -22.15 15.83
C ASP A 427 12.39 -20.94 14.87
N PHE A 428 11.97 -19.78 15.37
CA PHE A 428 11.93 -18.56 14.59
C PHE A 428 13.35 -18.01 14.38
N SER A 429 13.78 -17.92 13.12
CA SER A 429 15.06 -17.28 12.73
C SER A 429 14.79 -16.37 11.53
N GLY A 430 15.23 -15.12 11.59
CA GLY A 430 14.91 -14.14 10.57
C GLY A 430 15.50 -12.76 10.89
N GLN A 431 14.79 -11.72 10.50
CA GLN A 431 15.17 -10.33 10.71
C GLN A 431 14.18 -9.62 11.62
N LEU A 432 14.63 -8.62 12.35
CA LEU A 432 13.83 -7.68 13.13
C LEU A 432 14.11 -6.27 12.62
N ASP A 433 13.09 -5.56 12.19
CA ASP A 433 13.11 -4.14 11.89
C ASP A 433 12.55 -3.36 13.09
N VAL A 434 13.18 -2.25 13.43
CA VAL A 434 12.82 -1.42 14.57
C VAL A 434 12.81 0.05 14.18
N GLN A 435 11.77 0.75 14.57
CA GLN A 435 11.70 2.20 14.52
C GLN A 435 11.40 2.76 15.90
N ILE A 436 12.27 3.66 16.38
CA ILE A 436 12.18 4.26 17.72
C ILE A 436 11.92 5.74 17.56
N PHE A 437 10.90 6.22 18.22
CA PHE A 437 10.47 7.61 18.21
C PHE A 437 10.76 8.27 19.56
N ASP A 438 11.12 9.53 19.51
CA ASP A 438 11.13 10.44 20.66
C ASP A 438 9.70 10.65 21.21
N GLY A 439 9.56 11.34 22.32
CA GLY A 439 8.27 11.72 22.86
C GLY A 439 7.45 12.55 21.84
N LYS A 440 6.12 12.44 21.95
CA LYS A 440 5.22 13.24 21.13
C LYS A 440 5.50 14.73 21.28
N THR A 441 5.33 15.45 20.17
CA THR A 441 5.46 16.90 20.12
C THR A 441 4.15 17.54 19.67
N ASP A 442 3.91 18.77 20.14
CA ASP A 442 2.78 19.58 19.68
C ASP A 442 3.05 20.08 18.27
N VAL A 443 2.14 19.80 17.36
CA VAL A 443 2.16 20.26 15.97
C VAL A 443 0.98 21.21 15.75
N THR A 444 1.21 22.28 15.00
CA THR A 444 0.18 23.26 14.66
C THR A 444 0.09 23.39 13.16
N THR A 445 -1.12 23.30 12.61
CA THR A 445 -1.36 23.52 11.17
C THR A 445 -1.16 25.00 10.80
N GLN A 446 -0.99 25.27 9.50
CA GLN A 446 -0.74 26.64 9.00
C GLN A 446 -1.97 27.55 9.15
N GLY A 447 -3.17 27.01 9.09
CA GLY A 447 -4.42 27.77 9.05
C GLY A 447 -4.66 28.41 7.67
N ASN A 448 -4.28 27.71 6.59
CA ASN A 448 -4.38 28.21 5.21
C ASN A 448 -5.80 28.66 4.83
N ASN A 449 -6.82 27.98 5.35
CA ASN A 449 -8.24 28.26 5.08
C ASN A 449 -9.00 28.78 6.32
N GLY A 450 -8.32 29.36 7.32
CA GLY A 450 -8.96 29.98 8.48
C GLY A 450 -8.34 29.57 9.81
N ASN A 451 -8.91 28.62 10.54
CA ASN A 451 -8.47 28.27 11.88
C ASN A 451 -7.32 27.27 11.86
N LYS A 452 -6.37 27.45 12.77
CA LYS A 452 -5.32 26.47 13.04
C LYS A 452 -5.86 25.31 13.86
N TYR A 453 -5.36 24.10 13.59
CA TYR A 453 -5.61 22.91 14.37
C TYR A 453 -4.34 22.52 15.15
N TYR A 454 -4.50 22.02 16.37
CA TYR A 454 -3.42 21.60 17.26
C TYR A 454 -3.55 20.12 17.52
N TYR A 455 -2.46 19.39 17.32
CA TYR A 455 -2.42 17.93 17.54
C TYR A 455 -1.04 17.49 18.01
N GLU A 456 -0.98 16.30 18.62
CA GLU A 456 0.28 15.68 19.00
C GLU A 456 0.70 14.62 17.99
N ASP A 457 2.01 14.54 17.71
CA ASP A 457 2.54 13.49 16.84
C ASP A 457 3.94 13.04 17.24
N TYR A 458 4.33 11.80 16.85
CA TYR A 458 5.69 11.29 16.93
C TYR A 458 6.50 11.72 15.70
N VAL A 459 6.93 12.96 15.68
CA VAL A 459 7.62 13.54 14.54
C VAL A 459 9.07 13.09 14.44
N ASN A 460 9.75 12.90 15.58
CA ASN A 460 11.17 12.66 15.64
C ASN A 460 11.48 11.16 15.77
N VAL A 461 12.16 10.60 14.77
CA VAL A 461 12.69 9.24 14.78
C VAL A 461 14.11 9.28 15.33
N ILE A 462 14.41 8.62 16.46
CA ILE A 462 15.76 8.59 17.03
C ILE A 462 16.56 7.37 16.58
N TYR A 463 15.90 6.35 16.06
CA TYR A 463 16.57 5.19 15.46
C TYR A 463 15.67 4.49 14.44
N LYS A 464 16.24 4.11 13.30
CA LYS A 464 15.62 3.26 12.28
C LYS A 464 16.64 2.23 11.83
N GLY A 465 16.40 0.96 12.08
CA GLY A 465 17.34 -0.10 11.75
C GLY A 465 16.82 -1.47 12.13
N GLY A 466 17.70 -2.47 12.14
CA GLY A 466 17.32 -3.83 12.41
C GLY A 466 18.46 -4.72 12.90
N THR A 467 18.10 -5.94 13.25
CA THR A 467 19.04 -6.98 13.71
C THR A 467 18.51 -8.36 13.34
N THR A 468 19.37 -9.37 13.37
CA THR A 468 18.97 -10.76 13.17
C THR A 468 18.26 -11.31 14.40
N VAL A 469 17.22 -12.11 14.16
CA VAL A 469 16.57 -12.98 15.16
C VAL A 469 17.10 -14.39 14.99
N SER A 470 17.63 -14.97 16.07
CA SER A 470 18.12 -16.34 16.10
C SER A 470 17.49 -17.10 17.26
N ASN A 471 16.95 -18.30 16.98
CA ASN A 471 16.26 -19.12 17.98
C ASN A 471 15.19 -18.31 18.76
N GLY A 472 14.40 -17.53 18.06
CA GLY A 472 13.35 -16.71 18.61
C GLY A 472 13.82 -15.50 19.43
N ARG A 473 15.12 -15.22 19.50
CA ARG A 473 15.71 -14.17 20.35
C ARG A 473 16.48 -13.15 19.53
N PHE A 474 16.52 -11.91 20.02
CA PHE A 474 17.29 -10.83 19.40
C PHE A 474 18.00 -9.95 20.42
N LYS A 475 19.06 -9.28 19.95
CA LYS A 475 19.74 -8.22 20.67
C LYS A 475 20.09 -7.11 19.69
N LEU A 476 19.63 -5.88 19.97
CA LEU A 476 19.86 -4.68 19.17
C LEU A 476 20.63 -3.66 20.00
N SER A 477 21.60 -2.94 19.41
CA SER A 477 22.26 -1.81 20.07
C SER A 477 22.28 -0.61 19.12
N PHE A 478 22.05 0.58 19.67
CA PHE A 478 22.16 1.85 18.96
C PHE A 478 22.65 2.95 19.90
N VAL A 479 23.10 4.07 19.33
CA VAL A 479 23.48 5.27 20.11
C VAL A 479 22.36 6.30 19.97
N VAL A 480 21.93 6.86 21.09
CA VAL A 480 20.90 7.91 21.10
C VAL A 480 21.49 9.19 20.51
N PRO A 481 20.87 9.78 19.50
CA PRO A 481 21.38 10.98 18.83
C PRO A 481 21.51 12.17 19.78
N LYS A 482 22.33 13.13 19.38
CA LYS A 482 22.42 14.45 20.04
C LYS A 482 21.10 15.22 19.91
N ASP A 483 20.45 15.09 18.75
CA ASP A 483 19.26 15.84 18.38
C ASP A 483 18.01 15.14 18.90
N ILE A 484 17.67 15.35 20.17
CA ILE A 484 16.47 14.84 20.84
C ILE A 484 15.67 16.01 21.42
N SER A 485 14.42 15.77 21.80
CA SER A 485 13.55 16.81 22.37
C SER A 485 13.95 17.27 23.77
N TYR A 486 14.83 16.56 24.46
CA TYR A 486 15.27 16.82 25.84
C TYR A 486 14.13 16.98 26.86
N THR A 487 12.95 16.42 26.59
CA THR A 487 11.82 16.42 27.51
C THR A 487 11.61 15.05 28.10
N THR A 488 11.33 15.00 29.40
CA THR A 488 10.99 13.74 30.11
C THR A 488 9.53 13.63 30.46
N THR A 489 8.69 14.52 29.91
CA THR A 489 7.25 14.53 30.16
C THR A 489 6.48 13.59 29.25
N ASN A 490 6.91 13.48 27.98
CA ASN A 490 6.25 12.66 26.97
C ASN A 490 7.01 11.37 26.74
N LYS A 491 6.30 10.25 26.75
CA LYS A 491 6.88 8.94 26.48
C LYS A 491 7.21 8.79 24.98
N GLY A 492 8.36 8.18 24.71
CA GLY A 492 8.73 7.71 23.39
C GLY A 492 7.98 6.43 23.02
N LYS A 493 8.25 5.92 21.84
CA LYS A 493 7.60 4.73 21.31
C LYS A 493 8.57 3.94 20.44
N MET A 494 8.56 2.61 20.58
CA MET A 494 9.22 1.66 19.67
C MET A 494 8.15 0.88 18.91
N SER A 495 8.28 0.78 17.59
CA SER A 495 7.56 -0.17 16.77
C SER A 495 8.53 -1.25 16.27
N LEU A 496 8.16 -2.51 16.44
CA LEU A 496 8.99 -3.66 16.13
C LEU A 496 8.24 -4.56 15.13
N TYR A 497 8.97 -5.02 14.11
CA TYR A 497 8.44 -5.98 13.15
C TYR A 497 9.51 -7.03 12.84
N ALA A 498 9.22 -8.30 13.10
CA ALA A 498 10.13 -9.39 12.79
C ALA A 498 9.54 -10.30 11.71
N PHE A 499 10.39 -10.87 10.87
CA PHE A 499 9.94 -11.75 9.80
C PHE A 499 10.96 -12.84 9.45
N ASN A 500 10.44 -13.97 9.00
CA ASN A 500 11.19 -15.09 8.47
C ASN A 500 10.76 -15.33 7.00
N GLU A 501 11.65 -15.04 6.05
CA GLU A 501 11.38 -15.18 4.62
C GLU A 501 11.09 -16.63 4.20
N ALA A 502 11.75 -17.61 4.83
CA ALA A 502 11.61 -19.01 4.47
C ALA A 502 10.26 -19.61 4.90
N THR A 503 9.77 -19.25 6.09
CA THR A 503 8.50 -19.76 6.64
C THR A 503 7.32 -18.84 6.36
N ARG A 504 7.58 -17.61 5.89
CA ARG A 504 6.57 -16.57 5.67
C ARG A 504 5.81 -16.18 6.94
N ILE A 505 6.42 -16.40 8.11
CA ILE A 505 5.89 -16.02 9.42
C ILE A 505 6.45 -14.67 9.81
N ASP A 506 5.61 -13.83 10.37
CA ASP A 506 5.97 -12.51 10.87
C ASP A 506 5.40 -12.22 12.26
N ALA A 507 5.98 -11.24 12.93
CA ALA A 507 5.62 -10.82 14.27
C ALA A 507 5.67 -9.31 14.38
N GLN A 508 4.83 -8.73 15.24
CA GLN A 508 4.83 -7.31 15.55
C GLN A 508 4.88 -7.09 17.05
N GLY A 509 5.39 -5.93 17.46
CA GLY A 509 5.39 -5.55 18.87
C GLY A 509 5.66 -4.07 19.07
N TYR A 510 5.60 -3.64 20.31
CA TYR A 510 5.91 -2.27 20.69
C TYR A 510 6.52 -2.23 22.09
N TYR A 511 7.11 -1.08 22.42
CA TYR A 511 7.47 -0.69 23.76
C TYR A 511 7.37 0.84 23.88
N ASP A 512 6.67 1.34 24.87
CA ASP A 512 6.38 2.76 25.08
C ASP A 512 6.59 3.25 26.52
N ASP A 513 7.23 2.43 27.37
CA ASP A 513 7.50 2.78 28.77
C ASP A 513 8.91 3.36 28.95
N PHE A 514 9.25 4.33 28.11
CA PHE A 514 10.49 5.08 28.18
C PHE A 514 10.27 6.57 27.85
N VAL A 515 11.21 7.39 28.30
CA VAL A 515 11.31 8.81 27.96
C VAL A 515 12.68 9.11 27.35
N VAL A 516 12.79 10.15 26.56
CA VAL A 516 14.04 10.56 25.91
C VAL A 516 14.43 11.95 26.42
N GLY A 517 15.59 12.07 27.09
CA GLY A 517 16.00 13.37 27.63
C GLY A 517 17.25 13.28 28.49
N GLY A 518 17.87 14.42 28.71
CA GLY A 518 19.16 14.52 29.41
C GLY A 518 20.34 14.07 28.54
N THR A 519 21.53 14.14 29.14
CA THR A 519 22.80 13.77 28.49
C THR A 519 23.45 12.63 29.29
N SER A 520 24.07 11.69 28.61
CA SER A 520 24.76 10.56 29.23
C SER A 520 25.93 11.04 30.11
N ASP A 521 26.08 10.43 31.29
CA ASP A 521 27.23 10.67 32.17
C ASP A 521 28.51 9.99 31.63
N THR A 522 28.33 8.99 30.76
CA THR A 522 29.39 8.27 30.07
C THR A 522 29.10 8.28 28.56
N PRO A 523 29.25 9.43 27.88
CA PRO A 523 28.90 9.54 26.48
C PRO A 523 29.83 8.69 25.61
N GLU A 524 29.26 8.06 24.57
CA GLU A 524 30.06 7.61 23.44
C GLU A 524 30.62 8.85 22.74
N ILE A 525 31.94 8.96 22.69
CA ILE A 525 32.59 10.11 22.05
C ILE A 525 33.01 9.70 20.64
N ASP A 526 32.51 10.43 19.67
CA ASP A 526 32.89 10.35 18.27
C ASP A 526 33.11 11.76 17.70
N ASN A 527 34.27 12.03 17.19
CA ASN A 527 34.65 13.29 16.55
C ASN A 527 35.03 13.09 15.08
N GLU A 528 34.80 11.89 14.55
CA GLU A 528 35.06 11.54 13.16
C GLU A 528 33.80 11.74 12.34
N ALA A 529 33.92 12.26 11.14
CA ALA A 529 32.79 12.43 10.25
C ALA A 529 32.43 11.10 9.59
N PRO A 530 31.14 10.89 9.17
CA PRO A 530 30.77 9.70 8.46
C PRO A 530 31.63 9.39 7.24
N GLU A 531 31.83 8.12 6.96
CA GLU A 531 32.51 7.62 5.78
C GLU A 531 31.52 7.32 4.66
N ILE A 532 31.71 7.90 3.48
CA ILE A 532 31.02 7.55 2.26
C ILE A 532 31.82 6.46 1.54
N ARG A 533 31.49 5.18 1.77
CA ARG A 533 32.19 4.02 1.25
C ARG A 533 31.96 3.77 -0.24
N ALA A 534 30.83 4.19 -0.74
CA ALA A 534 30.50 4.18 -2.17
C ALA A 534 29.53 5.32 -2.48
N MET A 535 29.69 5.94 -3.66
CA MET A 535 28.77 6.96 -4.18
C MET A 535 28.82 6.93 -5.70
N PHE A 536 27.67 6.69 -6.34
CA PHE A 536 27.59 6.60 -7.81
C PHE A 536 26.16 6.78 -8.32
N PHE A 537 26.03 6.92 -9.64
CA PHE A 537 24.75 6.89 -10.31
C PHE A 537 24.58 5.61 -11.13
N ASN A 538 23.37 5.05 -11.16
CA ASN A 538 22.88 3.93 -11.95
C ASN A 538 23.54 2.57 -11.66
N ASP A 539 24.84 2.47 -11.67
CA ASP A 539 25.58 1.21 -11.40
C ASP A 539 26.96 1.48 -10.79
N SER A 540 27.55 0.46 -10.19
CA SER A 540 28.85 0.56 -9.50
C SER A 540 30.05 0.76 -10.41
N ALA A 541 29.89 0.65 -11.74
CA ALA A 541 30.93 0.94 -12.71
C ALA A 541 30.96 2.44 -13.10
N PHE A 542 30.05 3.25 -12.57
CA PHE A 542 30.01 4.68 -12.79
C PHE A 542 31.31 5.34 -12.32
N VAL A 543 31.85 6.23 -13.14
CA VAL A 543 33.04 7.05 -12.82
C VAL A 543 32.60 8.52 -12.74
N ASN A 544 33.22 9.27 -11.85
CA ASN A 544 32.97 10.71 -11.73
C ASN A 544 33.14 11.41 -13.10
N GLY A 545 32.15 12.19 -13.53
CA GLY A 545 32.03 12.76 -14.87
C GLY A 545 31.36 11.83 -15.90
N GLY A 546 30.91 10.65 -15.48
CA GLY A 546 30.28 9.66 -16.37
C GLY A 546 28.89 10.08 -16.88
N LYS A 547 28.41 9.34 -17.89
CA LYS A 547 27.12 9.60 -18.53
C LYS A 547 25.98 8.87 -17.83
N VAL A 548 24.87 9.56 -17.67
CA VAL A 548 23.63 9.01 -17.07
C VAL A 548 22.43 9.37 -17.93
N ASN A 549 21.32 8.66 -17.73
CA ASN A 549 20.02 9.00 -18.34
C ASN A 549 19.37 10.21 -17.65
N SER A 550 18.26 10.69 -18.19
CA SER A 550 17.57 11.87 -17.66
C SER A 550 16.93 11.69 -16.28
N THR A 551 16.75 10.46 -15.81
CA THR A 551 16.22 10.12 -14.48
C THR A 551 17.20 9.15 -13.79
N PRO A 552 18.40 9.61 -13.40
CA PRO A 552 19.41 8.70 -12.86
C PRO A 552 19.07 8.22 -11.46
N TYR A 553 19.53 7.02 -11.12
CA TYR A 553 19.41 6.49 -9.76
C TYR A 553 20.68 6.78 -8.98
N PHE A 554 20.57 7.56 -7.90
CA PHE A 554 21.67 7.84 -6.98
C PHE A 554 21.79 6.73 -5.93
N TYR A 555 23.00 6.28 -5.66
CA TYR A 555 23.31 5.33 -4.60
C TYR A 555 24.49 5.81 -3.77
N ALA A 556 24.38 5.66 -2.44
CA ALA A 556 25.50 5.84 -1.52
C ALA A 556 25.50 4.76 -0.43
N ARG A 557 26.68 4.27 -0.08
CA ARG A 557 26.91 3.37 1.07
C ARG A 557 27.68 4.12 2.13
N LEU A 558 27.12 4.15 3.32
CA LEU A 558 27.58 4.96 4.44
C LEU A 558 28.03 4.09 5.58
N TRP A 559 28.98 4.58 6.35
CA TRP A 559 29.38 3.98 7.61
C TRP A 559 29.77 5.07 8.61
N ASP A 560 29.40 4.86 9.86
CA ASP A 560 29.85 5.67 10.97
C ASP A 560 29.87 4.83 12.25
N LYS A 561 30.85 5.07 13.11
CA LYS A 561 31.01 4.33 14.37
C LYS A 561 29.84 4.57 15.33
N SER A 562 29.31 5.77 15.38
CA SER A 562 28.22 6.18 16.24
C SER A 562 26.84 5.94 15.58
N GLY A 563 26.82 5.88 14.26
CA GLY A 563 25.64 5.71 13.41
C GLY A 563 25.28 6.95 12.63
N ILE A 564 24.55 6.77 11.53
CA ILE A 564 24.10 7.85 10.64
C ILE A 564 22.87 8.54 11.24
N ASN A 565 22.86 9.87 11.23
CA ASN A 565 21.75 10.68 11.68
C ASN A 565 20.67 10.77 10.59
N VAL A 566 19.52 10.16 10.86
CA VAL A 566 18.32 10.20 10.00
C VAL A 566 17.09 10.70 10.75
N THR A 567 17.32 11.41 11.87
CA THR A 567 16.24 11.78 12.81
C THR A 567 15.24 12.78 12.23
N GLY A 568 15.68 13.68 11.33
CA GLY A 568 14.84 14.77 10.81
C GLY A 568 14.45 15.83 11.86
N SER A 569 14.98 15.71 13.10
CA SER A 569 14.59 16.54 14.23
C SER A 569 15.30 17.90 14.29
N SER A 570 16.42 18.05 13.60
CA SER A 570 17.22 19.27 13.58
C SER A 570 17.30 19.88 12.19
N VAL A 571 17.05 21.17 12.11
CA VAL A 571 17.22 21.91 10.85
C VAL A 571 18.68 21.84 10.39
N GLY A 572 18.90 21.23 9.23
CA GLY A 572 20.19 21.20 8.55
C GLY A 572 21.06 19.97 8.85
N HIS A 573 20.60 19.00 9.66
CA HIS A 573 21.30 17.74 9.93
C HIS A 573 20.74 16.54 9.15
N ASP A 574 20.04 16.82 8.06
CA ASP A 574 19.50 15.81 7.17
C ASP A 574 20.57 15.18 6.25
N VAL A 575 20.34 13.96 5.85
CA VAL A 575 21.01 13.36 4.69
C VAL A 575 20.43 14.03 3.43
N THR A 576 21.27 14.76 2.69
CA THR A 576 20.77 15.56 1.56
C THR A 576 21.56 15.31 0.27
N LEU A 577 20.83 15.35 -0.85
CA LEU A 577 21.39 15.38 -2.19
C LEU A 577 20.98 16.71 -2.85
N TYR A 578 21.95 17.55 -3.17
CA TYR A 578 21.75 18.88 -3.73
C TYR A 578 22.35 18.94 -5.12
N ILE A 579 21.57 19.24 -6.15
CA ILE A 579 22.00 19.20 -7.54
C ILE A 579 22.05 20.61 -8.13
N ASP A 580 23.18 21.00 -8.71
CA ASP A 580 23.43 22.28 -9.45
C ASP A 580 23.19 23.54 -8.61
N ASP A 581 23.38 23.52 -7.30
CA ASP A 581 23.03 24.61 -6.37
C ASP A 581 21.58 25.13 -6.56
N ASN A 582 20.68 24.25 -7.04
CA ASN A 582 19.31 24.61 -7.31
C ASN A 582 18.43 24.28 -6.10
N PRO A 583 17.82 25.28 -5.41
CA PRO A 583 16.99 25.03 -4.22
C PRO A 583 15.81 24.08 -4.45
N ILE A 584 15.32 23.97 -5.69
CA ILE A 584 14.25 23.03 -6.06
C ILE A 584 14.77 21.58 -6.14
N ARG A 585 16.07 21.41 -6.36
CA ARG A 585 16.76 20.11 -6.50
C ARG A 585 17.53 19.76 -5.22
N ASN A 586 17.03 20.18 -4.07
CA ASN A 586 17.52 19.80 -2.76
C ASN A 586 16.61 18.71 -2.18
N TYR A 587 17.12 17.48 -2.11
CA TYR A 587 16.36 16.30 -1.71
C TYR A 587 16.78 15.85 -0.32
N ASN A 588 15.85 15.77 0.63
CA ASN A 588 16.05 15.11 1.91
C ASN A 588 15.95 13.61 1.70
N LEU A 589 16.98 12.87 2.07
CA LEU A 589 17.11 11.43 1.86
C LEU A 589 17.03 10.61 3.16
N ASN A 590 16.65 11.18 4.29
CA ASN A 590 16.54 10.46 5.58
C ASN A 590 15.67 9.21 5.46
N ASP A 591 14.52 9.32 4.79
CA ASP A 591 13.59 8.21 4.63
C ASP A 591 14.07 7.16 3.61
N TYR A 592 15.04 7.50 2.77
CA TYR A 592 15.67 6.59 1.80
C TYR A 592 16.86 5.84 2.37
N TYR A 593 17.26 6.16 3.60
CA TYR A 593 18.32 5.44 4.31
C TYR A 593 17.80 4.09 4.83
N LYS A 594 18.56 3.04 4.56
CA LYS A 594 18.33 1.68 5.06
C LYS A 594 19.55 1.20 5.81
N ASN A 595 19.37 0.85 7.07
CA ASN A 595 20.44 0.24 7.84
C ASN A 595 20.70 -1.18 7.35
N ILE A 596 21.98 -1.61 7.32
CA ILE A 596 22.34 -2.99 6.99
C ILE A 596 22.26 -3.80 8.29
N PRO A 597 21.42 -4.85 8.35
CA PRO A 597 21.26 -5.68 9.55
C PRO A 597 22.60 -6.21 10.07
N ASP A 598 22.77 -6.23 11.39
CA ASP A 598 23.97 -6.71 12.12
C ASP A 598 25.29 -5.97 11.79
N LYS A 599 25.23 -4.92 10.98
CA LYS A 599 26.37 -4.05 10.71
C LYS A 599 26.16 -2.70 11.36
N HIS A 600 26.62 -2.58 12.60
CA HIS A 600 26.49 -1.34 13.37
C HIS A 600 27.07 -0.15 12.60
N GLY A 601 26.27 0.91 12.48
CA GLY A 601 26.67 2.15 11.81
C GLY A 601 26.74 2.07 10.28
N GLU A 602 26.50 0.92 9.64
CA GLU A 602 26.53 0.77 8.18
C GLU A 602 25.12 0.82 7.59
N GLY A 603 24.97 1.61 6.54
CA GLY A 603 23.72 1.71 5.83
C GLY A 603 23.88 2.21 4.40
N GLU A 604 22.79 2.28 3.70
CA GLU A 604 22.77 2.67 2.29
C GLU A 604 21.60 3.60 1.99
N VAL A 605 21.79 4.43 0.97
CA VAL A 605 20.78 5.35 0.45
C VAL A 605 20.63 5.09 -1.03
N GLY A 606 19.39 4.87 -1.48
CA GLY A 606 19.04 4.76 -2.89
C GLY A 606 17.94 5.73 -3.26
N PHE A 607 18.13 6.52 -4.32
CA PHE A 607 17.18 7.56 -4.68
C PHE A 607 17.05 7.75 -6.20
N SER A 608 15.86 7.65 -6.73
CA SER A 608 15.56 7.98 -8.13
C SER A 608 15.47 9.49 -8.29
N VAL A 609 16.47 10.09 -8.92
CA VAL A 609 16.49 11.54 -9.16
C VAL A 609 15.41 11.90 -10.19
N PRO A 610 14.57 12.89 -9.93
CA PRO A 610 13.62 13.41 -10.89
C PRO A 610 14.30 13.87 -12.20
N LYS A 611 13.51 13.97 -13.28
CA LYS A 611 14.03 14.29 -14.60
C LYS A 611 14.89 15.56 -14.61
N LEU A 612 16.12 15.40 -15.13
CA LEU A 612 17.09 16.46 -15.37
C LEU A 612 17.19 16.76 -16.85
N GLU A 613 17.60 17.98 -17.19
CA GLU A 613 17.91 18.40 -18.54
C GLU A 613 19.21 17.74 -19.01
N SER A 614 19.40 17.67 -20.35
CA SER A 614 20.66 17.18 -20.91
C SER A 614 21.80 18.18 -20.70
N GLY A 615 22.98 17.69 -20.31
CA GLY A 615 24.16 18.50 -20.06
C GLY A 615 24.95 18.04 -18.85
N LEU A 616 25.94 18.83 -18.48
CA LEU A 616 26.78 18.60 -17.31
C LEU A 616 26.05 19.06 -16.04
N HIS A 617 26.08 18.21 -15.05
CA HIS A 617 25.52 18.44 -13.72
C HIS A 617 26.54 18.08 -12.66
N TYR A 618 26.34 18.63 -11.46
CA TYR A 618 27.02 18.13 -10.27
C TYR A 618 26.05 17.94 -9.11
N ALA A 619 26.36 17.02 -8.25
CA ALA A 619 25.59 16.77 -7.04
C ALA A 619 26.50 16.86 -5.82
N GLU A 620 26.06 17.59 -4.80
CA GLU A 620 26.61 17.59 -3.47
C GLU A 620 25.79 16.63 -2.60
N PHE A 621 26.47 15.64 -2.01
CA PHE A 621 25.85 14.71 -1.08
C PHE A 621 26.40 14.98 0.32
N LYS A 622 25.51 15.24 1.27
CA LYS A 622 25.82 15.61 2.64
C LYS A 622 25.18 14.63 3.61
N VAL A 623 25.97 14.16 4.57
CA VAL A 623 25.55 13.19 5.59
C VAL A 623 26.11 13.59 6.96
N TRP A 624 25.32 13.34 7.99
CA TRP A 624 25.64 13.59 9.39
C TRP A 624 25.65 12.28 10.17
N ASP A 625 26.48 12.16 11.19
CA ASP A 625 26.38 11.14 12.22
C ASP A 625 25.44 11.58 13.36
N VAL A 626 25.15 10.69 14.29
CA VAL A 626 24.30 10.98 15.47
C VAL A 626 24.98 11.93 16.48
N MET A 627 26.29 12.24 16.31
CA MET A 627 27.05 13.20 17.10
C MET A 627 27.14 14.58 16.44
N ASN A 628 26.54 14.74 15.25
CA ASN A 628 26.56 15.95 14.43
C ASN A 628 27.93 16.26 13.78
N ASN A 629 28.76 15.26 13.55
CA ASN A 629 29.86 15.42 12.62
C ASN A 629 29.35 15.27 11.18
N VAL A 630 29.91 16.04 10.26
CA VAL A 630 29.43 16.14 8.89
C VAL A 630 30.44 15.71 7.85
N ARG A 631 29.99 14.96 6.86
CA ARG A 631 30.71 14.68 5.61
C ARG A 631 29.94 15.23 4.43
N THR A 632 30.67 15.90 3.53
CA THR A 632 30.14 16.38 2.26
C THR A 632 31.08 15.91 1.14
N ASP A 633 30.54 15.21 0.16
CA ASP A 633 31.27 14.81 -1.05
C ASP A 633 30.48 15.25 -2.29
N THR A 634 31.19 15.48 -3.40
CA THR A 634 30.61 15.93 -4.67
C THR A 634 30.87 14.92 -5.77
N ILE A 635 29.94 14.80 -6.69
CA ILE A 635 30.01 13.94 -7.86
C ILE A 635 29.50 14.69 -9.07
N THR A 636 30.23 14.62 -10.19
CA THR A 636 29.83 15.23 -11.46
C THR A 636 29.33 14.18 -12.43
N PHE A 637 28.41 14.54 -13.32
CA PHE A 637 27.85 13.64 -14.31
C PHE A 637 27.30 14.40 -15.52
N GLU A 638 27.20 13.71 -16.66
CA GLU A 638 26.59 14.23 -17.88
C GLU A 638 25.25 13.53 -18.14
N VAL A 639 24.17 14.28 -18.15
CA VAL A 639 22.85 13.76 -18.54
C VAL A 639 22.75 13.70 -20.06
N VAL A 640 22.50 12.50 -20.60
CA VAL A 640 22.34 12.25 -22.04
C VAL A 640 20.96 11.67 -22.31
N GLU A 641 20.15 12.41 -23.06
CA GLU A 641 18.84 11.93 -23.46
C GLU A 641 18.97 10.74 -24.42
N GLY A 642 18.15 9.70 -24.20
CA GLY A 642 18.23 8.47 -25.02
C GLY A 642 19.50 7.63 -24.78
N LEU A 643 20.21 7.84 -23.67
CA LEU A 643 21.35 7.02 -23.31
C LEU A 643 20.98 5.54 -23.31
N LYS A 644 21.73 4.72 -24.04
CA LYS A 644 21.48 3.28 -24.17
C LYS A 644 21.50 2.60 -22.79
N PRO A 645 20.45 1.86 -22.40
CA PRO A 645 20.50 1.03 -21.20
C PRO A 645 21.53 -0.09 -21.42
N PHE A 646 21.97 -0.71 -20.33
CA PHE A 646 22.92 -1.81 -20.35
C PHE A 646 22.40 -2.97 -19.52
N ILE A 647 22.40 -4.18 -20.07
CA ILE A 647 22.06 -5.43 -19.38
C ILE A 647 23.37 -6.10 -18.95
N CYS A 648 23.51 -6.37 -17.64
CA CYS A 648 24.53 -7.20 -17.07
C CYS A 648 23.94 -8.58 -16.77
N ASP A 649 24.76 -9.59 -16.56
CA ASP A 649 24.40 -10.87 -15.95
C ASP A 649 23.01 -11.44 -16.33
N LEU A 650 22.89 -12.04 -17.49
CA LEU A 650 21.68 -12.80 -17.84
C LEU A 650 21.84 -14.27 -17.45
N LYS A 651 20.92 -14.79 -16.63
CA LYS A 651 20.92 -16.18 -16.12
C LYS A 651 19.53 -16.81 -16.23
N VAL A 652 19.47 -18.13 -16.23
CA VAL A 652 18.22 -18.90 -16.16
C VAL A 652 18.32 -19.99 -15.11
N PHE A 653 17.31 -20.12 -14.27
CA PHE A 653 17.25 -21.10 -13.18
C PHE A 653 15.91 -21.87 -13.19
N PRO A 654 15.91 -23.19 -12.89
CA PRO A 654 17.08 -24.06 -12.94
C PRO A 654 17.57 -24.26 -14.37
N ASN A 655 18.86 -24.56 -14.55
CA ASN A 655 19.40 -24.99 -15.83
C ASN A 655 20.26 -26.23 -15.59
N PRO A 656 19.80 -27.45 -15.97
CA PRO A 656 18.64 -27.79 -16.80
C PRO A 656 17.27 -27.53 -16.13
N ALA A 657 16.29 -27.06 -16.92
CA ALA A 657 14.91 -26.81 -16.51
C ALA A 657 14.03 -28.07 -16.79
N ARG A 658 13.06 -28.36 -15.88
CA ARG A 658 12.16 -29.53 -15.98
C ARG A 658 10.67 -29.17 -16.06
N GLU A 659 10.22 -28.29 -15.17
CA GLU A 659 8.80 -27.90 -15.08
C GLU A 659 8.59 -26.42 -15.39
N SER A 660 9.52 -25.60 -14.92
CA SER A 660 9.54 -24.16 -15.12
C SER A 660 10.97 -23.64 -15.20
N ALA A 661 11.14 -22.41 -15.65
CA ALA A 661 12.39 -21.67 -15.62
C ALA A 661 12.13 -20.23 -15.19
N GLN A 662 13.09 -19.62 -14.50
CA GLN A 662 13.11 -18.21 -14.19
C GLN A 662 14.31 -17.58 -14.86
N PHE A 663 14.08 -16.59 -15.69
CA PHE A 663 15.12 -15.72 -16.22
C PHE A 663 15.41 -14.60 -15.24
N TYR A 664 16.67 -14.33 -15.02
CA TYR A 664 17.19 -13.25 -14.19
C TYR A 664 18.21 -12.43 -14.98
N PHE A 665 18.14 -11.11 -14.87
CA PHE A 665 19.19 -10.22 -15.35
C PHE A 665 19.30 -8.95 -14.49
N SER A 666 20.51 -8.42 -14.36
CA SER A 666 20.75 -7.09 -13.81
C SER A 666 20.92 -6.05 -14.91
N HIS A 667 20.74 -4.78 -14.59
CA HIS A 667 20.79 -3.69 -15.55
C HIS A 667 21.13 -2.35 -14.88
N ASN A 668 21.53 -1.35 -15.66
CA ASN A 668 21.90 -0.01 -15.18
C ASN A 668 20.73 0.99 -15.21
N ARG A 669 19.51 0.55 -14.99
CA ARG A 669 18.29 1.37 -14.88
C ARG A 669 17.45 1.01 -13.67
N PRO A 670 18.04 1.03 -12.44
CA PRO A 670 17.29 0.71 -11.22
C PRO A 670 16.09 1.63 -11.11
N GLU A 671 14.97 1.11 -10.60
CA GLU A 671 13.69 1.81 -10.39
C GLU A 671 13.06 2.40 -11.67
N SER A 672 13.75 2.32 -12.82
CA SER A 672 13.24 2.84 -14.09
C SER A 672 12.25 1.88 -14.72
N ARG A 673 11.16 2.44 -15.26
CA ARG A 673 10.18 1.67 -16.04
C ARG A 673 10.76 1.30 -17.40
N MET A 674 10.78 -0.01 -17.70
CA MET A 674 11.33 -0.56 -18.94
C MET A 674 10.31 -1.45 -19.65
N ASP A 675 10.37 -1.49 -20.98
CA ASP A 675 9.80 -2.58 -21.75
C ASP A 675 10.82 -3.71 -21.77
N VAL A 676 10.47 -4.86 -21.21
CA VAL A 676 11.31 -6.06 -21.10
C VAL A 676 10.82 -7.11 -22.08
N GLU A 677 11.74 -7.74 -22.82
CA GLU A 677 11.43 -8.82 -23.75
C GLU A 677 12.41 -9.97 -23.50
N ILE A 678 11.90 -11.17 -23.20
CA ILE A 678 12.66 -12.41 -23.20
C ILE A 678 12.23 -13.25 -24.41
N ALA A 679 13.19 -13.75 -25.17
CA ALA A 679 12.94 -14.57 -26.35
C ALA A 679 13.75 -15.87 -26.27
N VAL A 680 13.11 -17.02 -26.54
CA VAL A 680 13.71 -18.37 -26.54
C VAL A 680 13.62 -18.95 -27.94
N TYR A 681 14.75 -19.50 -28.41
CA TYR A 681 14.92 -20.04 -29.77
C TYR A 681 15.41 -21.49 -29.69
N ASP A 682 15.07 -22.30 -30.70
CA ASP A 682 15.73 -23.60 -30.90
C ASP A 682 17.14 -23.40 -31.53
N MET A 683 17.91 -24.47 -31.63
CA MET A 683 19.26 -24.44 -32.20
C MET A 683 19.30 -24.08 -33.69
N ALA A 684 18.15 -24.09 -34.39
CA ALA A 684 18.02 -23.59 -35.75
C ALA A 684 17.64 -22.09 -35.82
N GLY A 685 17.57 -21.40 -34.67
CA GLY A 685 17.22 -19.97 -34.59
C GLY A 685 15.72 -19.69 -34.72
N ARG A 686 14.85 -20.71 -34.66
CA ARG A 686 13.40 -20.51 -34.73
C ARG A 686 12.87 -20.14 -33.35
N LEU A 687 12.10 -19.05 -33.29
CA LEU A 687 11.48 -18.57 -32.05
C LEU A 687 10.47 -19.60 -31.54
N GLN A 688 10.65 -20.04 -30.30
CA GLN A 688 9.82 -21.02 -29.60
C GLN A 688 8.89 -20.35 -28.60
N TRP A 689 9.36 -19.29 -27.94
CA TRP A 689 8.60 -18.56 -26.96
C TRP A 689 9.12 -17.12 -26.87
N LYS A 690 8.22 -16.20 -26.54
CA LYS A 690 8.52 -14.80 -26.38
C LYS A 690 7.60 -14.21 -25.34
N HIS A 691 8.18 -13.54 -24.38
CA HIS A 691 7.47 -12.78 -23.37
C HIS A 691 7.81 -11.30 -23.50
N LYS A 692 6.79 -10.47 -23.37
CA LYS A 692 6.95 -9.01 -23.30
C LYS A 692 6.16 -8.50 -22.13
N GLU A 693 6.80 -7.72 -21.30
CA GLU A 693 6.14 -7.01 -20.22
C GLU A 693 6.79 -5.66 -19.97
N ARG A 694 6.10 -4.82 -19.21
CA ARG A 694 6.60 -3.53 -18.78
C ARG A 694 6.74 -3.57 -17.26
N GLY A 695 7.94 -3.28 -16.75
CA GLY A 695 8.24 -3.35 -15.33
C GLY A 695 9.45 -2.51 -14.94
N SER A 696 9.78 -2.55 -13.65
CA SER A 696 11.00 -2.01 -13.06
C SER A 696 11.56 -3.02 -12.06
N SER A 697 12.82 -2.93 -11.73
CA SER A 697 13.42 -3.64 -10.60
C SER A 697 14.28 -2.69 -9.80
N ASP A 698 14.48 -3.02 -8.54
CA ASP A 698 15.38 -2.27 -7.67
C ASP A 698 16.86 -2.53 -8.03
N PHE A 699 17.73 -1.81 -7.36
CA PHE A 699 19.17 -1.91 -7.59
C PHE A 699 19.76 -3.28 -7.22
N PHE A 700 19.20 -3.97 -6.23
CA PHE A 700 19.79 -5.17 -5.64
C PHE A 700 19.27 -6.47 -6.24
N ASN A 701 17.98 -6.51 -6.61
CA ASN A 701 17.32 -7.78 -6.94
C ASN A 701 17.31 -8.12 -8.43
N GLY A 702 17.70 -7.18 -9.30
CA GLY A 702 17.62 -7.38 -10.74
C GLY A 702 16.19 -7.61 -11.24
N TYR A 703 16.06 -8.04 -12.48
CA TYR A 703 14.76 -8.29 -13.11
C TYR A 703 14.53 -9.79 -13.32
N THR A 704 13.32 -10.28 -12.99
CA THR A 704 12.98 -11.69 -13.11
C THR A 704 11.76 -11.91 -13.98
N VAL A 705 11.79 -12.96 -14.81
CA VAL A 705 10.66 -13.41 -15.64
C VAL A 705 10.48 -14.91 -15.47
N ASN A 706 9.30 -15.33 -15.04
CA ASN A 706 8.97 -16.75 -14.88
C ASN A 706 8.38 -17.33 -16.16
N TRP A 707 8.70 -18.59 -16.43
CA TRP A 707 8.24 -19.33 -17.61
C TRP A 707 7.95 -20.80 -17.30
N ASP A 708 6.84 -21.31 -17.79
CA ASP A 708 6.34 -22.68 -17.60
C ASP A 708 6.83 -23.69 -18.66
N LEU A 709 7.87 -23.34 -19.40
CA LEU A 709 8.45 -24.12 -20.51
C LEU A 709 7.47 -24.43 -21.65
N ARG A 710 6.40 -23.65 -21.82
CA ARG A 710 5.46 -23.80 -22.94
C ARG A 710 5.79 -22.82 -24.06
N GLY A 711 5.75 -23.36 -25.29
CA GLY A 711 5.93 -22.55 -26.49
C GLY A 711 4.64 -21.94 -27.01
N PHE A 712 4.73 -21.31 -28.19
CA PHE A 712 3.55 -20.83 -28.91
C PHE A 712 2.60 -22.01 -29.16
N GLY A 713 1.34 -21.89 -28.77
CA GLY A 713 0.35 -22.95 -28.87
C GLY A 713 0.16 -23.79 -27.60
N GLY A 714 0.83 -23.42 -26.48
CA GLY A 714 0.56 -23.97 -25.14
C GLY A 714 1.13 -25.38 -24.87
N SER A 715 1.82 -26.01 -25.81
CA SER A 715 2.50 -27.29 -25.58
C SER A 715 3.86 -27.09 -24.94
N LYS A 716 4.25 -28.01 -24.02
CA LYS A 716 5.61 -28.03 -23.46
C LYS A 716 6.66 -28.16 -24.55
N LEU A 717 7.79 -27.48 -24.40
CA LEU A 717 8.94 -27.66 -25.29
C LEU A 717 9.49 -29.11 -25.21
N ARG A 718 10.08 -29.62 -26.25
CA ARG A 718 10.75 -30.92 -26.23
C ARG A 718 12.06 -30.83 -25.45
N PRO A 719 12.53 -31.93 -24.81
CA PRO A 719 13.86 -31.98 -24.24
C PRO A 719 14.93 -31.61 -25.27
N GLY A 720 15.87 -30.74 -24.89
CA GLY A 720 16.90 -30.27 -25.81
C GLY A 720 17.60 -29.04 -25.33
N VAL A 721 18.48 -28.52 -26.19
CA VAL A 721 19.20 -27.25 -25.98
C VAL A 721 18.48 -26.13 -26.70
N TYR A 722 18.31 -25.00 -26.00
CA TYR A 722 17.67 -23.80 -26.52
C TYR A 722 18.59 -22.60 -26.32
N LEU A 723 18.40 -21.59 -27.12
CA LEU A 723 19.07 -20.29 -26.96
C LEU A 723 18.05 -19.30 -26.42
N TYR A 724 18.48 -18.43 -25.51
CA TYR A 724 17.61 -17.35 -25.00
C TYR A 724 18.38 -16.03 -24.94
N ARG A 725 17.64 -14.92 -25.02
CA ARG A 725 18.18 -13.57 -24.83
C ARG A 725 17.15 -12.69 -24.13
N ALA A 726 17.66 -11.68 -23.41
CA ALA A 726 16.88 -10.58 -22.87
C ALA A 726 17.09 -9.31 -23.66
N SER A 727 16.10 -8.45 -23.74
CA SER A 727 16.26 -7.07 -24.20
C SER A 727 15.41 -6.13 -23.34
N ILE A 728 15.92 -4.94 -23.10
CA ILE A 728 15.24 -3.86 -22.38
C ILE A 728 15.19 -2.61 -23.27
N SER A 729 14.11 -1.85 -23.15
CA SER A 729 13.94 -0.56 -23.81
C SER A 729 13.41 0.45 -22.81
N THR A 730 14.09 1.58 -22.68
CA THR A 730 13.71 2.72 -21.85
C THR A 730 14.29 3.99 -22.45
N ASP A 731 13.72 5.16 -22.17
CA ASP A 731 14.19 6.47 -22.67
C ASP A 731 14.40 6.51 -24.20
N ASN A 732 13.51 5.86 -24.95
CA ASN A 732 13.61 5.70 -26.42
C ASN A 732 14.89 4.98 -26.91
N SER A 733 15.56 4.25 -26.03
CA SER A 733 16.76 3.48 -26.31
C SER A 733 16.58 2.01 -25.93
N LYS A 734 17.33 1.13 -26.58
CA LYS A 734 17.21 -0.33 -26.39
C LYS A 734 18.57 -0.99 -26.28
N ASP A 735 18.68 -1.98 -25.38
CA ASP A 735 19.76 -2.94 -25.34
C ASP A 735 19.26 -4.38 -25.44
N ALA A 736 20.12 -5.28 -25.90
CA ALA A 736 19.84 -6.71 -25.94
C ALA A 736 21.14 -7.48 -25.68
N THR A 737 21.02 -8.57 -24.90
CA THR A 737 22.12 -9.47 -24.65
C THR A 737 22.52 -10.28 -25.89
N GLU A 738 23.68 -10.90 -25.87
CA GLU A 738 23.96 -12.05 -26.70
C GLU A 738 23.06 -13.24 -26.31
N ALA A 739 22.98 -14.23 -27.19
CA ALA A 739 22.17 -15.42 -26.91
C ALA A 739 22.92 -16.39 -26.01
N GLU A 740 22.28 -16.74 -24.89
CA GLU A 740 22.77 -17.72 -23.93
C GLU A 740 22.09 -19.08 -24.11
N LYS A 741 22.68 -20.16 -23.55
CA LYS A 741 22.18 -21.54 -23.67
C LYS A 741 21.41 -21.99 -22.43
N MET A 742 20.30 -22.66 -22.66
CA MET A 742 19.57 -23.39 -21.62
C MET A 742 19.26 -24.82 -22.07
N ILE A 743 19.11 -25.72 -21.10
CA ILE A 743 18.76 -27.11 -21.33
C ILE A 743 17.39 -27.37 -20.72
N VAL A 744 16.51 -27.98 -21.51
CA VAL A 744 15.20 -28.46 -21.05
C VAL A 744 15.25 -29.99 -20.96
N LEU A 745 14.85 -30.57 -19.83
CA LEU A 745 14.75 -32.00 -19.56
C LEU A 745 13.37 -32.32 -18.97
N TYR A 746 12.98 -33.62 -19.06
CA TYR A 746 11.78 -34.13 -18.38
C TYR A 746 12.10 -35.33 -17.52
#